data_bfec7ce6b9f0d07c59924a8d030bf1b2
#
_entry.id   bfec7ce6b9f0d07c59924a8d030bf1b2
#
_cell.length_a   1.000
_cell.length_b   1.000
_cell.length_c   1.000
_cell.angle_alpha   90.00
_cell.angle_beta   90.00
_cell.angle_gamma   90.00
#
_symmetry.space_group_name_H-M   'P 1'
#
loop_
_entity.id
_entity.type
_entity.pdbx_description
1 polymer ?
#
loop_
_entity_poly.entity_id
_entity_poly.type
_entity_poly.pdbx_seq_one_letter_code
_entity_poly.pdbx_strand_id
1 'polypeptide(L)'
;MKFLGAAFCGLLFYASSTFGSTFSFTNEWQGGGQAAIRIINDSQQVTNGWTLEFDWDASITSIWNATIQSHVGNHYIIGNMDYNAVIQPNGIVDVGCVANYAPAGIVATGLVFRSGASAPALAISTATISQAGVGTAYSATLAATGGTPPYTWSIASGSLPNGLVLAASGNISGVASQAGISTFAAQVVDSVSSTTTRSYSLTVSVLPNLRIEDARITLGNGGGSAPPNAWLSTSGNQIVDASGRSVRISGVNWFGFETGNGVLHGLWSRGYKSVLDQVKQLGFNTLRLPFSNEMLKAGATTNSINYAQNPDLQGLTPIQCMDKIIAYCSQIGLKVILDRHSAKADNYLSEDVWFIAGDSYYTESRWIQDWVLLANRYANDPTIIGADLFNEPKRSATWGTTSPATDWNKAAERCGNAILAANPNWLIIVEGVERYNNQTTWWGGNLKGVAVNPVVLSVPNKLVYSMHDYPKSVYAQTWFNDPTYPNNLDDVWQSHWGFIFLNQTAPLLLGEFGTNYVTTSDQQWLDKLTDYIDGDFNLDGTRELGSGQMGMSWTYWSLNPNSGDTGGILGDDWTTVNTSKMAAIQASLAPLIGSSAAPTQTMTFPVNLSAAASGPVTVSWTTSNGSAIAGTNYLAASGTLTFAVGEIAKSIPIAIPSQTYAGPKQFTVQLATASGAVLANATATGTIQRCPADGNSDGIVNGNDLSLFMSSWGAPSVFDFNNDGTTNGSDLTTLLQDWGNCQ
;
A
#
# COMPACT_ATOMS: atom_id res chain seq x y z
N MET A 1 -44.17 2.98 -68.83
CA MET A 1 -42.91 3.29 -69.49
C MET A 1 -41.81 2.94 -68.48
N LYS A 2 -41.29 1.74 -68.55
CA LYS A 2 -40.04 1.34 -69.21
C LYS A 2 -38.90 2.33 -68.95
N PHE A 3 -37.93 1.92 -68.07
CA PHE A 3 -36.60 1.68 -68.62
C PHE A 3 -35.82 0.76 -67.69
N LEU A 4 -35.35 -0.34 -68.26
CA LEU A 4 -34.24 -1.20 -67.81
C LEU A 4 -32.94 -0.39 -67.72
N GLY A 5 -32.09 -0.68 -66.76
CA GLY A 5 -30.73 -0.22 -66.70
C GLY A 5 -29.82 -1.28 -66.06
N ALA A 6 -29.12 -1.92 -66.94
CA ALA A 6 -28.17 -2.99 -66.94
C ALA A 6 -27.24 -3.08 -65.72
N ALA A 7 -27.01 -4.33 -65.34
CA ALA A 7 -25.88 -4.79 -64.53
C ALA A 7 -24.56 -4.55 -65.27
N PHE A 8 -23.60 -3.87 -64.62
CA PHE A 8 -22.20 -3.89 -65.04
C PHE A 8 -21.42 -4.76 -64.05
N CYS A 9 -21.11 -5.97 -64.53
CA CYS A 9 -20.20 -6.88 -63.91
C CYS A 9 -18.76 -6.36 -64.13
N GLY A 10 -18.17 -5.74 -63.15
CA GLY A 10 -16.76 -5.37 -63.18
C GLY A 10 -15.94 -6.47 -62.49
N LEU A 11 -15.40 -7.40 -63.26
CA LEU A 11 -14.36 -8.31 -62.81
C LEU A 11 -13.09 -7.50 -62.50
N LEU A 12 -12.78 -7.35 -61.22
CA LEU A 12 -11.42 -7.02 -60.79
C LEU A 12 -10.76 -8.30 -60.34
N PHE A 13 -9.78 -8.76 -61.12
CA PHE A 13 -8.88 -9.84 -60.76
C PHE A 13 -8.02 -9.40 -59.62
N TYR A 14 -8.29 -9.92 -58.42
CA TYR A 14 -7.33 -10.02 -57.35
C TYR A 14 -6.99 -11.49 -57.13
N ALA A 15 -5.71 -11.76 -56.80
CA ALA A 15 -5.14 -13.07 -56.62
C ALA A 15 -6.07 -13.99 -55.84
N SER A 16 -6.27 -15.21 -56.33
CA SER A 16 -7.16 -16.23 -55.85
C SER A 16 -7.11 -16.41 -54.33
N SER A 17 -8.09 -15.86 -53.61
CA SER A 17 -8.41 -16.38 -52.30
C SER A 17 -9.15 -17.71 -52.54
N THR A 18 -8.57 -18.77 -52.05
CA THR A 18 -9.12 -20.12 -52.14
C THR A 18 -10.22 -20.32 -51.06
N PHE A 19 -11.09 -19.32 -50.90
CA PHE A 19 -12.23 -19.33 -49.98
C PHE A 19 -13.46 -18.69 -50.66
N GLY A 20 -14.50 -19.46 -50.80
CA GLY A 20 -15.81 -18.98 -51.16
C GLY A 20 -16.57 -18.46 -49.97
N SER A 21 -17.12 -17.24 -50.06
CA SER A 21 -18.01 -16.75 -49.01
C SER A 21 -19.33 -16.32 -49.64
N THR A 22 -20.44 -16.74 -49.04
CA THR A 22 -21.77 -16.37 -49.50
C THR A 22 -22.63 -15.80 -48.40
N PHE A 23 -23.45 -14.83 -48.72
CA PHE A 23 -24.43 -14.22 -47.81
C PHE A 23 -25.84 -14.55 -48.30
N SER A 24 -26.75 -14.91 -47.37
CA SER A 24 -28.15 -15.17 -47.66
C SER A 24 -29.02 -14.86 -46.45
N PHE A 25 -30.26 -14.41 -46.74
CA PHE A 25 -31.28 -14.33 -45.68
C PHE A 25 -31.87 -15.71 -45.42
N THR A 26 -32.04 -16.05 -44.15
CA THR A 26 -32.77 -17.25 -43.72
C THR A 26 -34.21 -16.92 -43.33
N ASN A 27 -34.47 -15.69 -42.92
CA ASN A 27 -35.80 -15.14 -42.63
C ASN A 27 -35.74 -13.60 -42.63
N GLU A 28 -36.80 -12.95 -43.14
CA GLU A 28 -36.92 -11.48 -43.15
C GLU A 28 -38.26 -11.04 -42.58
N TRP A 29 -38.28 -9.89 -41.92
CA TRP A 29 -39.46 -9.23 -41.38
C TRP A 29 -39.35 -7.69 -41.58
N GLN A 30 -40.42 -6.98 -41.33
CA GLN A 30 -40.39 -5.52 -41.43
C GLN A 30 -39.40 -4.92 -40.40
N GLY A 31 -38.33 -4.32 -40.90
CA GLY A 31 -37.31 -3.65 -40.10
C GLY A 31 -36.12 -4.52 -39.71
N GLY A 32 -35.99 -5.75 -40.23
CA GLY A 32 -34.84 -6.61 -39.92
C GLY A 32 -34.89 -8.01 -40.54
N GLY A 33 -33.95 -8.85 -40.19
CA GLY A 33 -33.90 -10.22 -40.69
C GLY A 33 -32.85 -11.08 -39.97
N GLN A 34 -32.93 -12.37 -40.25
CA GLN A 34 -31.91 -13.33 -39.92
C GLN A 34 -31.11 -13.69 -41.19
N ALA A 35 -29.83 -13.58 -41.12
CA ALA A 35 -28.92 -13.87 -42.22
C ALA A 35 -27.92 -14.99 -41.87
N ALA A 36 -27.45 -15.67 -42.90
CA ALA A 36 -26.36 -16.65 -42.82
C ALA A 36 -25.24 -16.25 -43.78
N ILE A 37 -24.00 -16.34 -43.27
CA ILE A 37 -22.78 -16.19 -44.06
C ILE A 37 -22.08 -17.56 -44.04
N ARG A 38 -21.87 -18.14 -45.19
CA ARG A 38 -21.18 -19.42 -45.39
C ARG A 38 -19.77 -19.17 -45.90
N ILE A 39 -18.78 -19.71 -45.22
CA ILE A 39 -17.37 -19.66 -45.58
C ILE A 39 -16.91 -21.08 -45.89
N ILE A 40 -16.31 -21.29 -47.09
CA ILE A 40 -15.83 -22.59 -47.53
C ILE A 40 -14.32 -22.47 -47.79
N ASN A 41 -13.52 -23.34 -47.18
CA ASN A 41 -12.11 -23.45 -47.50
C ASN A 41 -11.94 -24.40 -48.72
N ASP A 42 -11.91 -23.85 -49.91
CA ASP A 42 -11.64 -24.58 -51.14
C ASP A 42 -10.14 -24.70 -51.49
N SER A 43 -9.26 -24.25 -50.56
CA SER A 43 -7.82 -24.47 -50.65
C SER A 43 -7.41 -25.89 -50.25
N GLN A 44 -6.18 -26.24 -50.61
CA GLN A 44 -5.56 -27.49 -50.14
C GLN A 44 -4.83 -27.33 -48.78
N GLN A 45 -4.93 -26.14 -48.15
CA GLN A 45 -4.26 -25.81 -46.89
C GLN A 45 -5.28 -25.65 -45.76
N VAL A 46 -4.92 -26.14 -44.59
CA VAL A 46 -5.68 -25.86 -43.34
C VAL A 46 -5.49 -24.39 -42.98
N THR A 47 -6.57 -23.67 -42.68
CA THR A 47 -6.47 -22.32 -42.11
C THR A 47 -6.62 -22.41 -40.60
N ASN A 48 -5.89 -21.56 -39.87
CA ASN A 48 -6.01 -21.42 -38.42
C ASN A 48 -6.17 -19.92 -38.04
N GLY A 49 -7.35 -19.60 -37.60
CA GLY A 49 -7.81 -18.23 -37.48
C GLY A 49 -8.32 -17.66 -38.81
N TRP A 50 -9.43 -16.93 -38.75
CA TRP A 50 -9.99 -16.26 -39.88
C TRP A 50 -10.72 -14.98 -39.49
N THR A 51 -10.72 -14.02 -40.42
CA THR A 51 -11.60 -12.84 -40.41
C THR A 51 -12.34 -12.72 -41.70
N LEU A 52 -13.54 -12.17 -41.62
CA LEU A 52 -14.34 -11.80 -42.78
C LEU A 52 -14.70 -10.31 -42.68
N GLU A 53 -14.33 -9.55 -43.67
CA GLU A 53 -14.70 -8.12 -43.83
C GLU A 53 -15.86 -8.03 -44.82
N PHE A 54 -16.83 -7.15 -44.50
CA PHE A 54 -17.95 -6.88 -45.42
C PHE A 54 -18.62 -5.55 -45.05
N ASP A 55 -19.31 -4.96 -46.04
CA ASP A 55 -20.11 -3.79 -45.84
C ASP A 55 -21.59 -4.16 -45.83
N TRP A 56 -22.29 -3.75 -44.77
CA TRP A 56 -23.72 -3.98 -44.61
C TRP A 56 -24.40 -2.83 -43.89
N ASP A 57 -25.36 -2.18 -44.57
CA ASP A 57 -26.15 -1.09 -43.99
C ASP A 57 -27.25 -1.63 -43.08
N ALA A 58 -26.84 -2.37 -42.06
CA ALA A 58 -27.67 -3.00 -41.05
C ALA A 58 -26.95 -3.02 -39.70
N SER A 59 -27.71 -3.02 -38.61
CA SER A 59 -27.17 -3.15 -37.26
C SER A 59 -27.32 -4.59 -36.77
N ILE A 60 -26.24 -5.34 -36.69
CA ILE A 60 -26.24 -6.71 -36.15
C ILE A 60 -26.52 -6.64 -34.65
N THR A 61 -27.63 -7.26 -34.21
CA THR A 61 -28.08 -7.29 -32.81
C THR A 61 -27.67 -8.60 -32.12
N SER A 62 -27.41 -9.67 -32.86
CA SER A 62 -26.93 -10.96 -32.36
C SER A 62 -26.15 -11.66 -33.46
N ILE A 63 -25.05 -12.33 -33.09
CA ILE A 63 -24.22 -13.13 -33.99
C ILE A 63 -23.82 -14.42 -33.29
N TRP A 64 -23.74 -15.52 -34.03
CA TRP A 64 -23.26 -16.82 -33.53
C TRP A 64 -22.30 -17.45 -34.53
N ASN A 65 -21.40 -18.28 -34.03
CA ASN A 65 -20.25 -18.89 -34.72
C ASN A 65 -19.20 -17.87 -35.21
N ALA A 66 -19.30 -16.60 -34.76
CA ALA A 66 -18.29 -15.57 -34.98
C ALA A 66 -18.37 -14.50 -33.89
N THR A 67 -17.33 -13.66 -33.82
CA THR A 67 -17.29 -12.45 -32.98
C THR A 67 -17.19 -11.22 -33.87
N ILE A 68 -17.85 -10.12 -33.52
CA ILE A 68 -17.63 -8.83 -34.17
C ILE A 68 -16.35 -8.23 -33.58
N GLN A 69 -15.30 -8.14 -34.39
CA GLN A 69 -14.02 -7.57 -34.00
C GLN A 69 -13.97 -6.04 -34.21
N SER A 70 -14.68 -5.56 -35.24
CA SER A 70 -14.80 -4.13 -35.51
C SER A 70 -16.12 -3.83 -36.27
N HIS A 71 -16.71 -2.66 -35.98
CA HIS A 71 -17.85 -2.12 -36.68
C HIS A 71 -17.75 -0.59 -36.74
N VAL A 72 -17.56 -0.04 -37.93
CA VAL A 72 -17.43 1.40 -38.13
C VAL A 72 -18.28 1.80 -39.33
N GLY A 73 -19.33 2.57 -39.10
CA GLY A 73 -20.32 2.89 -40.14
C GLY A 73 -21.09 1.65 -40.59
N ASN A 74 -21.01 1.31 -41.89
CA ASN A 74 -21.56 0.08 -42.46
C ASN A 74 -20.53 -1.05 -42.62
N HIS A 75 -19.27 -0.82 -42.23
CA HIS A 75 -18.17 -1.77 -42.37
C HIS A 75 -18.05 -2.68 -41.16
N TYR A 76 -18.10 -3.98 -41.35
CA TYR A 76 -17.95 -5.03 -40.34
C TYR A 76 -16.69 -5.83 -40.58
N ILE A 77 -15.99 -6.14 -39.48
CA ILE A 77 -14.98 -7.19 -39.42
C ILE A 77 -15.44 -8.20 -38.36
N ILE A 78 -15.68 -9.45 -38.78
CA ILE A 78 -16.01 -10.55 -37.90
C ILE A 78 -14.87 -11.58 -37.91
N GLY A 79 -14.68 -12.29 -36.78
CA GLY A 79 -13.63 -13.30 -36.65
C GLY A 79 -14.15 -14.59 -36.05
N ASN A 80 -13.30 -15.61 -36.09
CA ASN A 80 -13.62 -16.93 -35.55
C ASN A 80 -13.89 -16.92 -34.05
N MET A 81 -14.60 -17.96 -33.60
CA MET A 81 -14.61 -18.44 -32.23
C MET A 81 -13.49 -19.49 -32.07
N ASP A 82 -13.07 -19.75 -30.81
CA ASP A 82 -11.99 -20.71 -30.53
C ASP A 82 -12.25 -22.10 -31.14
N TYR A 83 -13.49 -22.55 -31.13
CA TYR A 83 -13.87 -23.91 -31.63
C TYR A 83 -13.97 -24.01 -33.15
N ASN A 84 -14.01 -22.90 -33.89
CA ASN A 84 -14.12 -22.90 -35.37
C ASN A 84 -12.99 -22.09 -36.06
N ALA A 85 -11.91 -21.84 -35.33
CA ALA A 85 -10.74 -21.14 -35.86
C ALA A 85 -10.04 -21.93 -36.98
N VAL A 86 -10.11 -23.27 -36.93
CA VAL A 86 -9.47 -24.16 -37.90
C VAL A 86 -10.49 -24.61 -38.93
N ILE A 87 -10.25 -24.29 -40.21
CA ILE A 87 -11.07 -24.79 -41.34
C ILE A 87 -10.20 -25.71 -42.17
N GLN A 88 -10.54 -27.00 -42.21
CA GLN A 88 -9.87 -28.04 -43.03
C GLN A 88 -10.12 -27.76 -44.52
N PRO A 89 -9.29 -28.27 -45.46
CA PRO A 89 -9.61 -28.29 -46.86
C PRO A 89 -11.02 -28.82 -47.12
N ASN A 90 -11.82 -28.12 -47.89
CA ASN A 90 -13.25 -28.32 -48.13
C ASN A 90 -14.16 -28.19 -46.89
N GLY A 91 -13.62 -27.75 -45.76
CA GLY A 91 -14.39 -27.46 -44.55
C GLY A 91 -15.26 -26.21 -44.70
N ILE A 92 -16.34 -26.18 -43.93
CA ILE A 92 -17.34 -25.11 -43.97
C ILE A 92 -17.52 -24.53 -42.58
N VAL A 93 -17.62 -23.20 -42.51
CA VAL A 93 -18.10 -22.48 -41.32
C VAL A 93 -19.32 -21.66 -41.69
N ASP A 94 -20.44 -21.94 -41.03
CA ASP A 94 -21.67 -21.17 -41.16
C ASP A 94 -21.79 -20.20 -39.98
N VAL A 95 -21.79 -18.90 -40.26
CA VAL A 95 -22.03 -17.82 -39.32
C VAL A 95 -23.45 -17.35 -39.49
N GLY A 96 -24.19 -17.20 -38.41
CA GLY A 96 -25.54 -16.65 -38.42
C GLY A 96 -25.62 -15.36 -37.61
N CYS A 97 -26.52 -14.45 -38.04
CA CYS A 97 -26.77 -13.24 -37.31
C CYS A 97 -28.23 -12.78 -37.44
N VAL A 98 -28.66 -11.98 -36.47
CA VAL A 98 -29.89 -11.18 -36.52
C VAL A 98 -29.51 -9.71 -36.65
N ALA A 99 -30.13 -9.01 -37.55
CA ALA A 99 -29.84 -7.60 -37.78
C ALA A 99 -31.11 -6.78 -38.02
N ASN A 100 -31.05 -5.51 -37.68
CA ASN A 100 -32.06 -4.51 -37.96
C ASN A 100 -31.61 -3.66 -39.15
N TYR A 101 -32.50 -3.47 -40.14
CA TYR A 101 -32.23 -2.67 -41.33
C TYR A 101 -33.54 -2.18 -41.98
N ALA A 102 -33.42 -1.10 -42.77
CA ALA A 102 -34.50 -0.59 -43.61
C ALA A 102 -33.90 0.13 -44.81
N PRO A 103 -34.42 -0.14 -46.06
CA PRO A 103 -35.54 -1.00 -46.45
C PRO A 103 -35.17 -2.49 -46.49
N ALA A 104 -36.18 -3.38 -46.61
CA ALA A 104 -35.99 -4.81 -46.75
C ALA A 104 -35.14 -5.19 -47.99
N GLY A 105 -34.35 -6.30 -47.85
CA GLY A 105 -33.54 -6.81 -48.95
C GLY A 105 -32.14 -6.22 -49.09
N ILE A 106 -31.64 -5.44 -48.13
CA ILE A 106 -30.26 -4.94 -48.12
C ILE A 106 -29.31 -6.10 -47.74
N VAL A 107 -28.55 -6.60 -48.72
CA VAL A 107 -27.56 -7.67 -48.56
C VAL A 107 -26.18 -7.13 -48.23
N ALA A 108 -25.39 -7.90 -47.48
CA ALA A 108 -23.98 -7.59 -47.28
C ALA A 108 -23.19 -7.70 -48.60
N THR A 109 -22.27 -6.75 -48.81
CA THR A 109 -21.43 -6.64 -49.98
C THR A 109 -19.96 -6.61 -49.61
N GLY A 110 -19.07 -6.82 -50.57
CA GLY A 110 -17.63 -6.70 -50.36
C GLY A 110 -17.04 -7.75 -49.44
N LEU A 111 -17.62 -8.96 -49.40
CA LEU A 111 -17.12 -10.05 -48.55
C LEU A 111 -15.67 -10.39 -48.90
N VAL A 112 -14.74 -10.09 -47.97
CA VAL A 112 -13.30 -10.38 -48.09
C VAL A 112 -12.90 -11.28 -46.96
N PHE A 113 -12.57 -12.53 -47.27
CA PHE A 113 -12.04 -13.48 -46.31
C PHE A 113 -10.52 -13.29 -46.19
N ARG A 114 -10.02 -13.28 -44.94
CA ARG A 114 -8.58 -13.35 -44.65
C ARG A 114 -8.32 -14.55 -43.78
N SER A 115 -7.50 -15.48 -44.25
CA SER A 115 -6.93 -16.53 -43.40
C SER A 115 -5.92 -15.90 -42.47
N GLY A 116 -5.94 -16.27 -41.18
CA GLY A 116 -4.84 -15.98 -40.28
C GLY A 116 -3.52 -16.50 -40.85
N ALA A 117 -2.41 -15.90 -40.46
CA ALA A 117 -1.08 -16.39 -40.84
C ALA A 117 -1.00 -17.87 -40.53
N SER A 118 -0.34 -18.67 -41.39
CA SER A 118 0.01 -20.05 -41.13
C SER A 118 0.49 -20.19 -39.68
N ALA A 119 -0.10 -21.07 -38.91
CA ALA A 119 0.32 -21.30 -37.53
C ALA A 119 1.85 -21.40 -37.50
N PRO A 120 2.54 -20.71 -36.57
CA PRO A 120 3.96 -20.88 -36.43
C PRO A 120 4.28 -22.36 -36.32
N ALA A 121 5.42 -22.79 -36.87
CA ALA A 121 5.82 -24.20 -36.82
C ALA A 121 5.80 -24.67 -35.34
N LEU A 122 5.30 -25.89 -35.14
CA LEU A 122 5.26 -26.49 -33.79
C LEU A 122 6.67 -26.54 -33.20
N ALA A 123 6.85 -25.99 -32.04
CA ALA A 123 8.15 -25.91 -31.34
C ALA A 123 7.98 -26.17 -29.84
N ILE A 124 8.94 -26.88 -29.24
CA ILE A 124 9.01 -27.06 -27.78
C ILE A 124 9.68 -25.82 -27.20
N SER A 125 8.93 -25.01 -26.43
CA SER A 125 9.39 -23.73 -25.85
C SER A 125 10.17 -23.94 -24.55
N THR A 126 9.93 -25.00 -23.77
CA THR A 126 10.71 -25.31 -22.57
C THR A 126 12.16 -25.60 -22.94
N ALA A 127 13.07 -24.69 -22.53
CA ALA A 127 14.49 -24.79 -22.85
C ALA A 127 15.23 -25.79 -21.97
N THR A 128 14.96 -25.78 -20.67
CA THR A 128 15.61 -26.62 -19.65
C THR A 128 14.58 -27.04 -18.61
N ILE A 129 14.89 -28.13 -17.90
CA ILE A 129 14.13 -28.59 -16.75
C ILE A 129 15.04 -28.60 -15.51
N SER A 130 14.46 -28.36 -14.34
CA SER A 130 15.19 -28.33 -13.07
C SER A 130 15.68 -29.74 -12.69
N GLN A 131 16.75 -29.79 -11.89
CA GLN A 131 17.21 -31.07 -11.32
C GLN A 131 16.16 -31.65 -10.34
N ALA A 132 16.17 -32.96 -10.18
CA ALA A 132 15.36 -33.69 -9.23
C ALA A 132 16.19 -34.11 -8.00
N GLY A 133 15.53 -34.32 -6.86
CA GLY A 133 16.13 -34.90 -5.66
C GLY A 133 15.71 -36.37 -5.50
N VAL A 134 16.64 -37.19 -5.02
CA VAL A 134 16.29 -38.59 -4.63
C VAL A 134 15.28 -38.54 -3.48
N GLY A 135 14.18 -39.29 -3.63
CA GLY A 135 13.16 -39.44 -2.58
C GLY A 135 12.24 -38.23 -2.42
N THR A 136 12.37 -37.19 -3.24
CA THR A 136 11.51 -36.00 -3.20
C THR A 136 10.55 -35.94 -4.36
N ALA A 137 9.36 -35.38 -4.15
CA ALA A 137 8.39 -35.15 -5.21
C ALA A 137 8.96 -34.17 -6.24
N TYR A 138 8.89 -34.53 -7.50
CA TYR A 138 9.32 -33.74 -8.64
C TYR A 138 8.14 -33.37 -9.53
N SER A 139 8.12 -32.16 -10.04
CA SER A 139 7.16 -31.72 -11.04
C SER A 139 7.82 -30.70 -11.97
N ALA A 140 7.70 -30.94 -13.28
CA ALA A 140 8.12 -29.99 -14.32
C ALA A 140 7.18 -30.11 -15.51
N THR A 141 6.77 -28.99 -16.09
CA THR A 141 5.85 -28.97 -17.23
C THR A 141 6.60 -28.58 -18.50
N LEU A 142 6.51 -29.43 -19.52
CA LEU A 142 6.96 -29.12 -20.87
C LEU A 142 5.90 -28.31 -21.58
N ALA A 143 6.31 -27.26 -22.27
CA ALA A 143 5.44 -26.37 -23.03
C ALA A 143 5.83 -26.36 -24.50
N ALA A 144 4.83 -26.20 -25.36
CA ALA A 144 5.01 -26.02 -26.79
C ALA A 144 4.32 -24.77 -27.29
N THR A 145 4.78 -24.25 -28.41
CA THR A 145 4.24 -23.09 -29.13
C THR A 145 4.11 -23.40 -30.60
N GLY A 146 3.23 -22.70 -31.30
CA GLY A 146 2.95 -22.98 -32.71
C GLY A 146 2.19 -24.31 -32.90
N GLY A 147 2.04 -24.76 -34.14
CA GLY A 147 1.18 -25.91 -34.46
C GLY A 147 -0.29 -25.66 -34.10
N THR A 148 -1.06 -26.73 -34.01
CA THR A 148 -2.51 -26.71 -33.75
C THR A 148 -2.84 -27.49 -32.46
N PRO A 149 -3.22 -26.82 -31.35
CA PRO A 149 -3.66 -27.48 -30.12
C PRO A 149 -4.89 -28.39 -30.33
N PRO A 150 -5.14 -29.36 -29.44
CA PRO A 150 -4.37 -29.73 -28.27
C PRO A 150 -3.07 -30.45 -28.56
N TYR A 151 -2.10 -30.38 -27.63
CA TYR A 151 -0.82 -31.06 -27.71
C TYR A 151 -0.82 -32.36 -26.92
N THR A 152 -0.17 -33.40 -27.47
CA THR A 152 0.05 -34.67 -26.78
C THR A 152 1.55 -34.95 -26.68
N TRP A 153 2.02 -35.27 -25.48
CA TRP A 153 3.43 -35.48 -25.17
C TRP A 153 3.77 -36.96 -24.98
N SER A 154 4.96 -37.33 -25.38
CA SER A 154 5.53 -38.68 -25.19
C SER A 154 7.06 -38.63 -25.13
N ILE A 155 7.67 -39.74 -24.74
CA ILE A 155 9.13 -39.94 -24.84
C ILE A 155 9.43 -40.58 -26.20
N ALA A 156 10.20 -39.89 -27.06
CA ALA A 156 10.61 -40.36 -28.37
C ALA A 156 11.83 -41.29 -28.29
N SER A 157 12.76 -41.01 -27.37
CA SER A 157 13.95 -41.84 -27.13
C SER A 157 14.54 -41.60 -25.75
N GLY A 158 15.37 -42.52 -25.26
CA GLY A 158 15.93 -42.47 -23.92
C GLY A 158 14.90 -42.84 -22.85
N SER A 159 15.17 -42.49 -21.60
CA SER A 159 14.25 -42.77 -20.48
C SER A 159 14.35 -41.67 -19.40
N LEU A 160 13.24 -41.43 -18.74
CA LEU A 160 13.22 -40.67 -17.50
C LEU A 160 13.90 -41.48 -16.38
N PRO A 161 14.39 -40.77 -15.33
CA PRO A 161 14.83 -41.40 -14.10
C PRO A 161 13.75 -42.33 -13.52
N ASN A 162 14.17 -43.42 -12.90
CA ASN A 162 13.26 -44.38 -12.26
C ASN A 162 12.39 -43.66 -11.20
N GLY A 163 11.07 -43.83 -11.32
CA GLY A 163 10.08 -43.22 -10.44
C GLY A 163 9.48 -41.90 -10.98
N LEU A 164 9.95 -41.39 -12.14
CA LEU A 164 9.34 -40.28 -12.85
C LEU A 164 8.61 -40.72 -14.11
N VAL A 165 7.52 -40.06 -14.43
CA VAL A 165 6.69 -40.30 -15.63
C VAL A 165 6.38 -39.01 -16.35
N LEU A 166 6.27 -39.06 -17.69
CA LEU A 166 5.76 -37.95 -18.50
C LEU A 166 4.30 -38.25 -18.84
N ALA A 167 3.41 -37.36 -18.40
CA ALA A 167 2.00 -37.42 -18.78
C ALA A 167 1.78 -36.85 -20.18
N ALA A 168 0.72 -37.30 -20.84
CA ALA A 168 0.33 -36.81 -22.17
C ALA A 168 0.05 -35.29 -22.19
N SER A 169 -0.21 -34.66 -21.04
CA SER A 169 -0.34 -33.21 -20.87
C SER A 169 0.99 -32.44 -20.86
N GLY A 170 2.15 -33.15 -20.89
CA GLY A 170 3.48 -32.55 -20.83
C GLY A 170 4.05 -32.40 -19.41
N ASN A 171 3.34 -32.85 -18.37
CA ASN A 171 3.84 -32.82 -17.01
C ASN A 171 4.73 -34.02 -16.71
N ILE A 172 5.99 -33.79 -16.29
CA ILE A 172 6.90 -34.80 -15.75
C ILE A 172 6.72 -34.79 -14.24
N SER A 173 6.31 -35.90 -13.63
CA SER A 173 6.08 -35.98 -12.20
C SER A 173 6.42 -37.32 -11.61
N GLY A 174 6.58 -37.39 -10.28
CA GLY A 174 6.89 -38.60 -9.53
C GLY A 174 7.92 -38.38 -8.45
N VAL A 175 8.55 -39.46 -7.97
CA VAL A 175 9.62 -39.43 -6.97
C VAL A 175 10.78 -40.27 -7.52
N ALA A 176 11.89 -39.60 -7.82
CA ALA A 176 13.09 -40.30 -8.35
C ALA A 176 13.72 -41.17 -7.26
N SER A 177 13.99 -42.42 -7.54
CA SER A 177 14.46 -43.40 -6.55
C SER A 177 15.99 -43.50 -6.46
N GLN A 178 16.73 -42.97 -7.43
CA GLN A 178 18.18 -43.15 -7.52
C GLN A 178 18.85 -41.92 -8.15
N ALA A 179 20.00 -41.51 -7.60
CA ALA A 179 20.83 -40.46 -8.15
C ALA A 179 21.49 -40.89 -9.48
N GLY A 180 21.64 -39.96 -10.39
CA GLY A 180 22.26 -40.17 -11.70
C GLY A 180 21.81 -39.13 -12.72
N ILE A 181 22.28 -39.26 -13.94
CA ILE A 181 21.87 -38.44 -15.07
C ILE A 181 21.12 -39.29 -16.06
N SER A 182 19.90 -38.86 -16.40
CA SER A 182 19.10 -39.52 -17.46
C SER A 182 18.93 -38.52 -18.61
N THR A 183 19.15 -39.05 -19.84
CA THR A 183 18.89 -38.28 -21.07
C THR A 183 17.70 -38.89 -21.81
N PHE A 184 16.81 -38.05 -22.28
CA PHE A 184 15.63 -38.43 -23.04
C PHE A 184 15.26 -37.35 -24.05
N ALA A 185 14.59 -37.77 -25.12
CA ALA A 185 13.97 -36.84 -26.06
C ALA A 185 12.46 -36.87 -25.85
N ALA A 186 11.88 -35.71 -25.47
CA ALA A 186 10.43 -35.53 -25.45
C ALA A 186 9.94 -35.17 -26.84
N GLN A 187 8.82 -35.74 -27.24
CA GLN A 187 8.09 -35.42 -28.46
C GLN A 187 6.76 -34.80 -28.10
N VAL A 188 6.38 -33.77 -28.84
CA VAL A 188 5.04 -33.24 -28.86
C VAL A 188 4.40 -33.42 -30.20
N VAL A 189 3.13 -33.81 -30.20
CA VAL A 189 2.28 -33.97 -31.37
C VAL A 189 1.11 -33.03 -31.24
N ASP A 190 0.81 -32.27 -32.26
CA ASP A 190 -0.36 -31.42 -32.32
C ASP A 190 -1.62 -32.15 -32.87
N SER A 191 -2.78 -31.50 -32.86
CA SER A 191 -4.05 -32.08 -33.27
C SER A 191 -4.11 -32.46 -34.79
N VAL A 192 -3.21 -31.91 -35.59
CA VAL A 192 -3.10 -32.20 -37.04
C VAL A 192 -1.91 -33.09 -37.35
N SER A 193 -1.38 -33.77 -36.32
CA SER A 193 -0.28 -34.75 -36.42
C SER A 193 1.09 -34.15 -36.80
N SER A 194 1.30 -32.84 -36.67
CA SER A 194 2.64 -32.26 -36.76
C SER A 194 3.44 -32.68 -35.53
N THR A 195 4.73 -32.96 -35.66
CA THR A 195 5.57 -33.45 -34.58
C THR A 195 6.85 -32.66 -34.48
N THR A 196 7.33 -32.48 -33.25
CA THR A 196 8.69 -31.99 -32.98
C THR A 196 9.25 -32.63 -31.73
N THR A 197 10.59 -32.72 -31.64
CA THR A 197 11.29 -33.32 -30.50
C THR A 197 12.35 -32.42 -29.94
N ARG A 198 12.60 -32.55 -28.62
CA ARG A 198 13.70 -31.87 -27.94
C ARG A 198 14.34 -32.80 -26.92
N SER A 199 15.68 -32.83 -26.90
CA SER A 199 16.44 -33.62 -25.93
C SER A 199 16.64 -32.86 -24.63
N TYR A 200 16.51 -33.56 -23.51
CA TYR A 200 16.74 -33.09 -22.17
C TYR A 200 17.72 -33.99 -21.43
N SER A 201 18.46 -33.39 -20.52
CA SER A 201 19.27 -34.08 -19.52
C SER A 201 18.69 -33.74 -18.14
N LEU A 202 18.21 -34.74 -17.42
CA LEU A 202 17.68 -34.58 -16.07
C LEU A 202 18.66 -35.22 -15.07
N THR A 203 19.25 -34.36 -14.24
CA THR A 203 20.11 -34.79 -13.14
C THR A 203 19.27 -35.07 -11.91
N VAL A 204 19.42 -36.26 -11.33
CA VAL A 204 18.89 -36.60 -10.00
C VAL A 204 20.06 -36.62 -9.02
N SER A 205 20.00 -35.85 -7.98
CA SER A 205 21.04 -35.78 -6.94
C SER A 205 20.48 -36.08 -5.55
N VAL A 206 21.36 -36.53 -4.65
CA VAL A 206 21.01 -36.53 -3.23
C VAL A 206 21.03 -35.07 -2.78
N LEU A 207 19.85 -34.56 -2.46
CA LEU A 207 19.74 -33.19 -2.02
C LEU A 207 20.29 -33.05 -0.58
N PRO A 208 21.03 -31.98 -0.27
CA PRO A 208 21.45 -31.71 1.09
C PRO A 208 20.25 -31.34 1.96
N ASN A 209 20.34 -31.65 3.24
CA ASN A 209 19.37 -31.18 4.24
C ASN A 209 19.62 -29.72 4.56
N LEU A 210 18.57 -28.93 4.52
CA LEU A 210 18.56 -27.52 4.90
C LEU A 210 17.94 -27.39 6.30
N ARG A 211 18.64 -26.68 7.19
CA ARG A 211 18.23 -26.43 8.57
C ARG A 211 18.39 -24.97 8.90
N ILE A 212 17.44 -24.44 9.69
CA ILE A 212 17.58 -23.17 10.40
C ILE A 212 17.74 -23.46 11.90
N GLU A 213 18.58 -22.69 12.56
CA GLU A 213 18.88 -22.84 14.00
C GLU A 213 18.25 -21.70 14.79
N ASP A 214 17.86 -21.99 16.04
CA ASP A 214 17.37 -21.01 16.97
C ASP A 214 18.41 -19.91 17.22
N ALA A 215 17.92 -18.70 17.44
CA ALA A 215 18.74 -17.55 17.75
C ALA A 215 18.27 -16.88 19.05
N ARG A 216 19.23 -16.31 19.77
CA ARG A 216 18.99 -15.57 21.01
C ARG A 216 19.71 -14.25 20.96
N ILE A 217 19.09 -13.22 21.49
CA ILE A 217 19.71 -11.93 21.76
C ILE A 217 19.36 -11.49 23.17
N THR A 218 20.32 -10.97 23.89
CA THR A 218 20.12 -10.36 25.19
C THR A 218 20.25 -8.84 25.03
N LEU A 219 19.20 -8.13 25.40
CA LEU A 219 19.17 -6.67 25.38
C LEU A 219 19.50 -6.17 26.76
N GLY A 220 20.51 -5.33 26.86
CA GLY A 220 20.77 -4.57 28.09
C GLY A 220 19.67 -3.54 28.37
N ASN A 221 19.68 -2.95 29.54
CA ASN A 221 18.86 -1.78 29.86
C ASN A 221 19.40 -0.56 29.07
N GLY A 222 19.20 -0.54 27.79
CA GLY A 222 19.34 0.68 26.99
C GLY A 222 18.37 1.73 27.50
N GLY A 223 18.64 2.29 28.65
CA GLY A 223 18.12 3.56 29.09
C GLY A 223 18.75 4.64 28.24
N GLY A 224 18.40 4.67 26.97
CA GLY A 224 18.41 5.92 26.27
C GLY A 224 17.34 6.75 26.95
N SER A 225 17.71 7.62 27.89
CA SER A 225 16.92 8.81 28.14
C SER A 225 16.59 9.36 26.76
N ALA A 226 15.31 9.56 26.47
CA ALA A 226 14.92 10.34 25.31
C ALA A 226 15.87 11.55 25.28
N PRO A 227 16.55 11.84 24.17
CA PRO A 227 17.46 12.97 24.11
C PRO A 227 16.68 14.19 24.62
N PRO A 228 17.27 15.08 25.43
CA PRO A 228 16.55 16.18 26.08
C PRO A 228 15.92 17.19 25.14
N ASN A 229 15.93 16.96 23.82
CA ASN A 229 15.27 17.74 22.79
C ASN A 229 14.52 16.83 21.79
N ALA A 230 13.33 16.37 22.19
CA ALA A 230 12.41 15.64 21.31
C ALA A 230 11.60 16.58 20.37
N TRP A 231 12.05 17.83 20.17
CA TRP A 231 11.42 18.81 19.29
C TRP A 231 11.79 18.56 17.83
N LEU A 232 10.82 18.81 16.94
CA LEU A 232 10.99 18.66 15.52
C LEU A 232 11.30 19.99 14.83
N SER A 233 11.97 19.90 13.70
CA SER A 233 12.22 21.01 12.79
C SER A 233 12.09 20.54 11.35
N THR A 234 12.26 21.43 10.37
CA THR A 234 12.21 21.08 8.95
C THR A 234 13.56 21.28 8.29
N SER A 235 13.89 20.48 7.29
CA SER A 235 15.09 20.59 6.47
C SER A 235 14.75 20.21 5.04
N GLY A 236 14.72 21.19 4.12
CA GLY A 236 14.20 20.94 2.77
C GLY A 236 12.77 20.40 2.85
N ASN A 237 12.52 19.29 2.20
CA ASN A 237 11.21 18.61 2.21
C ASN A 237 11.03 17.59 3.37
N GLN A 238 11.95 17.54 4.34
CA GLN A 238 11.92 16.58 5.43
C GLN A 238 11.57 17.25 6.76
N ILE A 239 10.77 16.55 7.59
CA ILE A 239 10.70 16.81 9.03
C ILE A 239 11.88 16.07 9.66
N VAL A 240 12.60 16.74 10.55
CA VAL A 240 13.78 16.16 11.17
C VAL A 240 13.73 16.28 12.70
N ASP A 241 14.32 15.30 13.37
CA ASP A 241 14.53 15.33 14.83
C ASP A 241 15.74 16.23 15.21
N ALA A 242 16.00 16.38 16.49
CA ALA A 242 17.10 17.20 17.01
C ALA A 242 18.50 16.73 16.56
N SER A 243 18.63 15.50 16.07
CA SER A 243 19.88 14.98 15.49
C SER A 243 20.02 15.25 13.99
N GLY A 244 19.00 15.84 13.37
CA GLY A 244 18.94 16.07 11.92
C GLY A 244 18.47 14.84 11.11
N ARG A 245 18.04 13.77 11.79
CA ARG A 245 17.51 12.58 11.14
C ARG A 245 16.06 12.82 10.66
N SER A 246 15.78 12.43 9.42
CA SER A 246 14.41 12.47 8.89
C SER A 246 13.47 11.58 9.71
N VAL A 247 12.31 12.12 10.04
CA VAL A 247 11.19 11.42 10.68
C VAL A 247 9.92 11.61 9.84
N ARG A 248 9.04 10.63 9.88
CA ARG A 248 7.77 10.66 9.17
C ARG A 248 6.61 10.58 10.15
N ILE A 249 5.66 11.49 10.05
CA ILE A 249 4.38 11.38 10.74
C ILE A 249 3.53 10.36 9.97
N SER A 250 3.05 9.35 10.66
CA SER A 250 2.02 8.41 10.21
C SER A 250 0.97 8.31 11.31
N GLY A 251 -0.07 9.11 11.19
CA GLY A 251 -1.02 9.33 12.26
C GLY A 251 -2.47 9.03 11.88
N VAL A 252 -3.33 9.28 12.84
CA VAL A 252 -4.78 9.15 12.68
C VAL A 252 -5.48 10.34 13.33
N ASN A 253 -6.55 10.81 12.72
CA ASN A 253 -7.44 11.81 13.28
C ASN A 253 -8.40 11.14 14.27
N TRP A 254 -8.52 11.68 15.48
CA TRP A 254 -9.54 11.28 16.45
C TRP A 254 -10.32 12.51 16.85
N PHE A 255 -11.51 12.65 16.30
CA PHE A 255 -12.33 13.84 16.45
C PHE A 255 -13.32 13.78 17.62
N GLY A 256 -13.82 14.95 18.04
CA GLY A 256 -14.83 15.13 19.09
C GLY A 256 -14.69 16.40 19.91
N PHE A 257 -13.50 16.97 20.10
CA PHE A 257 -13.31 18.22 20.82
C PHE A 257 -13.85 19.45 20.06
N GLU A 258 -14.00 19.37 18.78
CA GLU A 258 -14.61 20.38 17.91
C GLU A 258 -16.14 20.31 17.90
N THR A 259 -16.72 19.27 18.51
CA THR A 259 -18.16 19.01 18.55
C THR A 259 -18.79 19.48 19.87
N GLY A 260 -20.13 19.49 19.94
CA GLY A 260 -20.88 19.79 21.15
C GLY A 260 -20.63 18.85 22.33
N ASN A 261 -19.88 17.76 22.12
CA ASN A 261 -19.42 16.87 23.20
C ASN A 261 -18.29 17.47 24.03
N GLY A 262 -17.45 18.34 23.42
CA GLY A 262 -16.28 18.93 24.06
C GLY A 262 -15.25 17.90 24.56
N VAL A 263 -15.28 16.68 23.98
CA VAL A 263 -14.38 15.57 24.30
C VAL A 263 -14.39 14.58 23.13
N LEU A 264 -13.35 13.79 22.99
CA LEU A 264 -13.22 12.79 21.94
C LEU A 264 -14.43 11.85 21.89
N HIS A 265 -14.91 11.55 20.69
CA HIS A 265 -16.01 10.62 20.49
C HIS A 265 -15.60 9.17 20.86
N GLY A 266 -16.57 8.36 21.22
CA GLY A 266 -16.38 6.98 21.67
C GLY A 266 -16.14 6.83 23.17
N LEU A 267 -15.91 7.91 23.91
CA LEU A 267 -15.70 7.84 25.35
C LEU A 267 -16.98 7.48 26.14
N TRP A 268 -18.14 7.48 25.48
CA TRP A 268 -19.39 6.90 26.02
C TRP A 268 -19.36 5.37 26.04
N SER A 269 -18.50 4.75 25.22
CA SER A 269 -18.41 3.31 25.02
C SER A 269 -17.14 2.71 25.61
N ARG A 270 -16.02 3.47 25.57
CA ARG A 270 -14.68 2.93 25.86
C ARG A 270 -13.80 3.92 26.61
N GLY A 271 -12.78 3.42 27.33
CA GLY A 271 -11.78 4.22 28.00
C GLY A 271 -10.74 4.79 27.02
N TYR A 272 -10.41 6.10 27.14
CA TYR A 272 -9.47 6.76 26.22
C TYR A 272 -8.09 6.10 26.21
N LYS A 273 -7.60 5.63 27.35
CA LYS A 273 -6.30 4.94 27.45
C LYS A 273 -6.28 3.68 26.58
N SER A 274 -7.35 2.88 26.66
CA SER A 274 -7.48 1.66 25.86
C SER A 274 -7.56 1.95 24.34
N VAL A 275 -8.19 3.06 23.93
CA VAL A 275 -8.23 3.49 22.53
C VAL A 275 -6.83 3.91 22.08
N LEU A 276 -6.11 4.72 22.85
CA LEU A 276 -4.76 5.16 22.52
C LEU A 276 -3.75 4.01 22.47
N ASP A 277 -3.87 3.03 23.37
CA ASP A 277 -3.06 1.81 23.32
C ASP A 277 -3.29 1.06 21.99
N GLN A 278 -4.54 0.97 21.54
CA GLN A 278 -4.86 0.36 20.24
C GLN A 278 -4.33 1.17 19.07
N VAL A 279 -4.43 2.50 19.10
CA VAL A 279 -3.82 3.38 18.07
C VAL A 279 -2.33 3.09 17.93
N LYS A 280 -1.62 3.01 19.05
CA LYS A 280 -0.20 2.63 19.06
C LYS A 280 0.03 1.21 18.54
N GLN A 281 -0.80 0.24 18.96
CA GLN A 281 -0.70 -1.17 18.50
C GLN A 281 -0.93 -1.31 16.99
N LEU A 282 -1.77 -0.48 16.41
CA LEU A 282 -2.00 -0.42 14.97
C LEU A 282 -0.81 0.18 14.19
N GLY A 283 0.17 0.75 14.90
CA GLY A 283 1.41 1.27 14.31
C GLY A 283 1.40 2.78 14.02
N PHE A 284 0.35 3.50 14.38
CA PHE A 284 0.34 4.96 14.29
C PHE A 284 1.31 5.57 15.29
N ASN A 285 1.98 6.64 14.89
CA ASN A 285 2.93 7.35 15.74
C ASN A 285 2.44 8.73 16.21
N THR A 286 1.36 9.23 15.62
CA THR A 286 0.84 10.57 15.85
C THR A 286 -0.69 10.57 15.89
N LEU A 287 -1.25 11.40 16.73
CA LEU A 287 -2.68 11.71 16.78
C LEU A 287 -2.89 13.15 16.32
N ARG A 288 -3.72 13.38 15.30
CA ARG A 288 -4.24 14.73 14.99
C ARG A 288 -5.54 14.90 15.75
N LEU A 289 -5.60 15.94 16.59
CA LEU A 289 -6.72 16.23 17.48
C LEU A 289 -7.48 17.47 16.99
N PRO A 290 -8.59 17.30 16.28
CA PRO A 290 -9.53 18.36 15.97
C PRO A 290 -10.10 19.00 17.25
N PHE A 291 -10.13 20.35 17.30
CA PHE A 291 -10.75 21.10 18.40
C PHE A 291 -11.44 22.38 17.89
N SER A 292 -12.40 22.91 18.68
CA SER A 292 -13.03 24.20 18.41
C SER A 292 -12.54 25.30 19.37
N ASN A 293 -12.54 26.59 18.93
CA ASN A 293 -12.30 27.70 19.85
C ASN A 293 -13.36 27.71 20.96
N GLU A 294 -14.56 27.21 20.72
CA GLU A 294 -15.64 27.18 21.70
C GLU A 294 -15.29 26.37 22.95
N MET A 295 -14.55 25.24 22.79
CA MET A 295 -14.15 24.41 23.94
C MET A 295 -13.21 25.13 24.91
N LEU A 296 -12.57 26.23 24.46
CA LEU A 296 -11.66 27.04 25.27
C LEU A 296 -12.37 28.15 26.03
N LYS A 297 -13.69 28.33 25.84
CA LYS A 297 -14.48 29.34 26.59
C LYS A 297 -14.54 29.00 28.06
N ALA A 298 -14.57 30.04 28.89
CA ALA A 298 -14.89 29.90 30.30
C ALA A 298 -16.28 29.28 30.48
N GLY A 299 -16.35 28.20 31.27
CA GLY A 299 -17.60 27.48 31.49
C GLY A 299 -17.93 26.42 30.44
N ALA A 300 -17.06 26.18 29.46
CA ALA A 300 -17.21 25.04 28.56
C ALA A 300 -17.24 23.73 29.34
N THR A 301 -18.13 22.81 28.95
CA THR A 301 -18.37 21.55 29.64
C THR A 301 -18.21 20.38 28.66
N THR A 302 -17.91 19.20 29.22
CA THR A 302 -17.90 17.94 28.49
C THR A 302 -19.20 17.18 28.72
N ASN A 303 -19.57 16.35 27.77
CA ASN A 303 -20.66 15.39 27.93
C ASN A 303 -20.36 14.07 27.23
N SER A 304 -21.26 13.08 27.36
CA SER A 304 -21.15 11.78 26.69
C SER A 304 -19.88 10.99 27.09
N ILE A 305 -19.49 11.05 28.34
CA ILE A 305 -18.37 10.29 28.91
C ILE A 305 -18.88 9.17 29.81
N ASN A 306 -18.44 7.94 29.59
CA ASN A 306 -18.63 6.83 30.53
C ASN A 306 -17.56 6.93 31.63
N TYR A 307 -17.90 7.49 32.75
CA TYR A 307 -16.97 7.69 33.86
C TYR A 307 -16.55 6.41 34.57
N ALA A 308 -17.27 5.29 34.38
CA ALA A 308 -16.81 3.99 34.88
C ALA A 308 -15.55 3.51 34.14
N GLN A 309 -15.39 3.91 32.87
CA GLN A 309 -14.21 3.61 32.06
C GLN A 309 -13.20 4.76 31.98
N ASN A 310 -13.64 5.99 32.30
CA ASN A 310 -12.84 7.21 32.27
C ASN A 310 -12.97 7.98 33.58
N PRO A 311 -12.65 7.38 34.76
CA PRO A 311 -12.91 8.00 36.05
C PRO A 311 -12.10 9.28 36.27
N ASP A 312 -10.93 9.41 35.62
CA ASP A 312 -10.03 10.54 35.73
C ASP A 312 -10.43 11.73 34.83
N LEU A 313 -11.52 11.61 34.08
CA LEU A 313 -12.12 12.70 33.29
C LEU A 313 -13.35 13.33 33.98
N GLN A 314 -13.83 12.75 35.09
CA GLN A 314 -15.04 13.22 35.74
C GLN A 314 -14.90 14.66 36.28
N GLY A 315 -15.83 15.55 35.89
CA GLY A 315 -15.85 16.94 36.34
C GLY A 315 -14.83 17.85 35.69
N LEU A 316 -14.07 17.35 34.70
CA LEU A 316 -13.10 18.14 33.96
C LEU A 316 -13.74 18.97 32.84
N THR A 317 -13.18 20.12 32.55
CA THR A 317 -13.49 20.93 31.37
C THR A 317 -12.87 20.29 30.11
N PRO A 318 -13.31 20.68 28.90
CA PRO A 318 -12.76 20.14 27.66
C PRO A 318 -11.24 20.22 27.56
N ILE A 319 -10.66 21.39 27.89
CA ILE A 319 -9.20 21.57 27.86
C ILE A 319 -8.46 20.70 28.91
N GLN A 320 -9.08 20.46 30.08
CA GLN A 320 -8.51 19.56 31.08
C GLN A 320 -8.60 18.09 30.65
N CYS A 321 -9.65 17.71 29.92
CA CYS A 321 -9.72 16.38 29.30
C CYS A 321 -8.62 16.23 28.23
N MET A 322 -8.40 17.26 27.41
CA MET A 322 -7.31 17.29 26.43
C MET A 322 -5.94 17.12 27.11
N ASP A 323 -5.69 17.79 28.26
CA ASP A 323 -4.46 17.60 29.04
C ASP A 323 -4.24 16.14 29.43
N LYS A 324 -5.29 15.45 29.90
CA LYS A 324 -5.19 14.02 30.28
C LYS A 324 -4.85 13.12 29.11
N ILE A 325 -5.44 13.40 27.97
CA ILE A 325 -5.20 12.63 26.73
C ILE A 325 -3.79 12.85 26.25
N ILE A 326 -3.32 14.11 26.18
CA ILE A 326 -1.94 14.45 25.79
C ILE A 326 -0.93 13.83 26.76
N ALA A 327 -1.17 13.92 28.07
CA ALA A 327 -0.30 13.31 29.06
C ALA A 327 -0.18 11.79 28.90
N TYR A 328 -1.28 11.12 28.52
CA TYR A 328 -1.21 9.68 28.23
C TYR A 328 -0.51 9.37 26.91
N CYS A 329 -0.72 10.19 25.86
CA CYS A 329 0.06 10.10 24.63
C CYS A 329 1.57 10.22 24.92
N SER A 330 1.98 11.16 25.78
CA SER A 330 3.36 11.32 26.23
C SER A 330 3.87 10.04 26.90
N GLN A 331 3.09 9.48 27.81
CA GLN A 331 3.45 8.24 28.54
C GLN A 331 3.68 7.05 27.61
N ILE A 332 2.88 6.92 26.55
CA ILE A 332 2.99 5.78 25.63
C ILE A 332 3.82 6.09 24.36
N GLY A 333 4.34 7.32 24.23
CA GLY A 333 5.24 7.74 23.14
C GLY A 333 4.55 8.13 21.83
N LEU A 334 3.23 8.38 21.84
CA LEU A 334 2.53 8.98 20.71
C LEU A 334 2.77 10.48 20.66
N LYS A 335 2.89 11.04 19.46
CA LYS A 335 2.91 12.49 19.22
C LYS A 335 1.50 13.03 18.98
N VAL A 336 1.34 14.35 19.12
CA VAL A 336 0.06 15.04 18.95
C VAL A 336 0.25 16.24 18.04
N ILE A 337 -0.64 16.41 17.07
CA ILE A 337 -0.87 17.64 16.33
C ILE A 337 -2.20 18.20 16.83
N LEU A 338 -2.22 19.44 17.25
CA LEU A 338 -3.46 20.15 17.53
C LEU A 338 -3.99 20.76 16.24
N ASP A 339 -5.25 20.51 15.91
CA ASP A 339 -5.92 21.04 14.75
C ASP A 339 -7.09 21.95 15.17
N ARG A 340 -7.00 23.21 14.82
CA ARG A 340 -8.15 24.13 15.00
C ARG A 340 -9.15 23.87 13.88
N HIS A 341 -10.11 22.98 14.15
CA HIS A 341 -11.04 22.46 13.18
C HIS A 341 -12.21 23.41 12.88
N SER A 342 -12.70 24.11 13.92
CA SER A 342 -13.81 25.02 13.80
C SER A 342 -13.78 26.14 14.87
N ALA A 343 -14.48 27.24 14.65
CA ALA A 343 -14.67 28.25 15.68
C ALA A 343 -15.68 27.78 16.74
N LYS A 344 -16.81 27.24 16.28
CA LYS A 344 -17.92 26.76 17.11
C LYS A 344 -17.92 25.26 17.23
N ALA A 345 -18.50 24.79 18.32
CA ALA A 345 -18.73 23.35 18.58
C ALA A 345 -20.09 22.88 18.02
N ASP A 346 -20.37 23.21 16.76
CA ASP A 346 -21.69 22.98 16.13
C ASP A 346 -21.72 21.82 15.14
N ASN A 347 -20.62 21.07 15.00
CA ASN A 347 -20.41 19.97 14.06
C ASN A 347 -20.53 20.37 12.57
N TYR A 348 -20.49 21.66 12.28
CA TYR A 348 -20.53 22.18 10.91
C TYR A 348 -19.25 22.97 10.65
N LEU A 349 -18.59 22.69 9.53
CA LEU A 349 -17.49 23.49 9.03
C LEU A 349 -18.06 24.77 8.37
N SER A 350 -18.75 25.60 9.17
CA SER A 350 -19.53 26.73 8.67
C SER A 350 -18.67 27.93 8.25
N GLU A 351 -17.45 28.04 8.79
CA GLU A 351 -16.53 29.12 8.47
C GLU A 351 -15.75 28.84 7.18
N ASP A 352 -15.61 29.87 6.36
CA ASP A 352 -14.76 29.84 5.15
C ASP A 352 -13.31 30.22 5.46
N VAL A 353 -13.15 31.06 6.47
CA VAL A 353 -11.89 31.66 6.92
C VAL A 353 -11.76 31.50 8.44
N TRP A 354 -10.61 31.80 9.01
CA TRP A 354 -10.20 31.56 10.40
C TRP A 354 -11.00 32.35 11.47
N PHE A 355 -12.00 33.14 11.08
CA PHE A 355 -12.86 33.93 11.97
C PHE A 355 -14.30 33.97 11.42
N ILE A 356 -15.27 34.38 12.23
CA ILE A 356 -16.66 34.54 11.80
C ILE A 356 -16.93 36.02 11.60
N ALA A 357 -17.19 36.43 10.36
CA ALA A 357 -17.45 37.85 10.02
C ALA A 357 -18.68 38.41 10.78
N GLY A 358 -18.49 39.52 11.46
CA GLY A 358 -19.54 40.19 12.25
C GLY A 358 -19.78 39.58 13.64
N ASP A 359 -19.12 38.46 13.98
CA ASP A 359 -19.18 37.93 15.34
C ASP A 359 -18.20 38.67 16.25
N SER A 360 -18.65 39.00 17.48
CA SER A 360 -17.84 39.72 18.44
C SER A 360 -16.86 38.86 19.24
N TYR A 361 -17.06 37.53 19.24
CA TYR A 361 -16.23 36.61 19.99
C TYR A 361 -15.24 35.87 19.06
N TYR A 362 -15.72 35.29 17.95
CA TYR A 362 -14.89 34.47 17.02
C TYR A 362 -14.18 35.37 16.00
N THR A 363 -13.37 36.29 16.49
CA THR A 363 -12.55 37.21 15.68
C THR A 363 -11.18 36.61 15.37
N GLU A 364 -10.46 37.17 14.39
CA GLU A 364 -9.05 36.79 14.13
C GLU A 364 -8.17 36.96 15.37
N SER A 365 -8.36 38.06 16.11
CA SER A 365 -7.60 38.28 17.34
C SER A 365 -7.84 37.18 18.38
N ARG A 366 -9.09 36.71 18.51
CA ARG A 366 -9.43 35.62 19.41
C ARG A 366 -8.81 34.29 18.95
N TRP A 367 -8.87 33.97 17.67
CA TRP A 367 -8.21 32.80 17.10
C TRP A 367 -6.71 32.74 17.40
N ILE A 368 -6.00 33.86 17.20
CA ILE A 368 -4.58 33.98 17.55
C ILE A 368 -4.36 33.86 19.07
N GLN A 369 -5.18 34.49 19.90
CA GLN A 369 -5.06 34.41 21.37
C GLN A 369 -5.27 32.99 21.89
N ASP A 370 -6.21 32.25 21.32
CA ASP A 370 -6.46 30.85 21.68
C ASP A 370 -5.28 29.97 21.32
N TRP A 371 -4.66 30.15 20.15
CA TRP A 371 -3.42 29.46 19.79
C TRP A 371 -2.24 29.83 20.72
N VAL A 372 -2.08 31.09 21.06
CA VAL A 372 -1.03 31.53 22.01
C VAL A 372 -1.27 30.94 23.40
N LEU A 373 -2.54 30.85 23.84
CA LEU A 373 -2.89 30.14 25.09
C LEU A 373 -2.44 28.70 25.08
N LEU A 374 -2.74 27.96 24.02
CA LEU A 374 -2.33 26.53 23.87
C LEU A 374 -0.80 26.40 23.76
N ALA A 375 -0.14 27.27 23.02
CA ALA A 375 1.31 27.30 22.87
C ALA A 375 2.03 27.51 24.21
N ASN A 376 1.53 28.41 25.06
CA ASN A 376 2.05 28.64 26.42
C ASN A 376 1.71 27.47 27.37
N ARG A 377 0.48 26.89 27.26
CA ARG A 377 0.04 25.80 28.13
C ARG A 377 0.95 24.59 27.97
N TYR A 378 1.37 24.28 26.75
CA TYR A 378 2.17 23.12 26.41
C TYR A 378 3.62 23.47 26.02
N ALA A 379 4.15 24.59 26.49
CA ALA A 379 5.45 25.11 26.08
C ALA A 379 6.63 24.15 26.30
N ASN A 380 6.53 23.29 27.31
CA ASN A 380 7.57 22.33 27.68
C ASN A 380 7.19 20.86 27.37
N ASP A 381 6.11 20.65 26.65
CA ASP A 381 5.64 19.29 26.32
C ASP A 381 5.96 18.93 24.85
N PRO A 382 7.03 18.16 24.60
CA PRO A 382 7.40 17.74 23.24
C PRO A 382 6.48 16.66 22.65
N THR A 383 5.45 16.26 23.38
CA THR A 383 4.39 15.40 22.84
C THR A 383 3.64 16.10 21.74
N ILE A 384 3.38 17.41 21.91
CA ILE A 384 2.77 18.23 20.88
C ILE A 384 3.84 18.73 19.93
N ILE A 385 3.77 18.26 18.69
CA ILE A 385 4.77 18.54 17.66
C ILE A 385 4.41 19.74 16.77
N GLY A 386 3.15 20.15 16.72
CA GLY A 386 2.75 21.28 15.87
C GLY A 386 1.30 21.71 16.03
N ALA A 387 1.04 22.88 15.45
CA ALA A 387 -0.25 23.53 15.35
C ALA A 387 -0.72 23.53 13.90
N ASP A 388 -1.81 22.86 13.59
CA ASP A 388 -2.53 22.96 12.34
C ASP A 388 -3.51 24.12 12.46
N LEU A 389 -3.17 25.22 11.82
CA LEU A 389 -3.66 26.54 12.19
C LEU A 389 -5.16 26.72 11.97
N PHE A 390 -5.70 26.18 10.88
CA PHE A 390 -7.10 26.27 10.52
C PHE A 390 -7.45 25.20 9.50
N ASN A 391 -8.41 24.35 9.86
CA ASN A 391 -8.91 23.27 9.03
C ASN A 391 -9.70 23.80 7.83
N GLU A 392 -9.30 23.36 6.65
CA GLU A 392 -10.06 23.51 5.40
C GLU A 392 -10.46 24.92 5.02
N PRO A 393 -9.50 25.83 4.77
CA PRO A 393 -9.78 27.14 4.18
C PRO A 393 -10.49 26.97 2.83
N LYS A 394 -11.69 27.58 2.71
CA LYS A 394 -12.58 27.32 1.55
C LYS A 394 -13.30 28.57 1.06
N ARG A 395 -14.03 28.46 -0.03
CA ARG A 395 -14.92 29.47 -0.65
C ARG A 395 -14.30 30.85 -0.73
N SER A 396 -14.41 31.67 0.34
CA SER A 396 -13.91 33.03 0.40
C SER A 396 -12.43 33.14 0.78
N ALA A 397 -11.80 32.07 1.25
CA ALA A 397 -10.36 32.04 1.52
C ALA A 397 -9.56 32.17 0.22
N THR A 398 -8.57 33.07 0.23
CA THR A 398 -7.69 33.36 -0.91
C THR A 398 -6.23 33.18 -0.54
N TRP A 399 -5.33 33.15 -1.52
CA TRP A 399 -3.90 33.02 -1.31
C TRP A 399 -3.13 34.09 -2.10
N GLY A 400 -2.34 34.94 -1.42
CA GLY A 400 -1.50 35.96 -2.04
C GLY A 400 -2.26 37.13 -2.62
N THR A 401 -3.47 37.44 -2.12
CA THR A 401 -4.31 38.56 -2.60
C THR A 401 -4.12 39.83 -1.84
N THR A 402 -3.36 39.84 -0.75
CA THR A 402 -3.15 40.94 0.18
C THR A 402 -4.43 41.45 0.91
N SER A 403 -5.57 40.77 0.76
CA SER A 403 -6.80 41.07 1.48
C SER A 403 -6.70 40.62 2.94
N PRO A 404 -6.75 41.49 3.93
CA PRO A 404 -6.59 41.07 5.34
C PRO A 404 -7.65 40.09 5.82
N ALA A 405 -8.84 40.12 5.22
CA ALA A 405 -9.97 39.29 5.64
C ALA A 405 -10.01 37.90 4.94
N THR A 406 -9.30 37.73 3.84
CA THR A 406 -9.41 36.49 3.04
C THR A 406 -8.07 35.87 2.66
N ASP A 407 -6.96 36.62 2.74
CA ASP A 407 -5.63 36.14 2.37
C ASP A 407 -5.06 35.20 3.44
N TRP A 408 -5.29 33.90 3.21
CA TRP A 408 -4.93 32.86 4.17
C TRP A 408 -3.43 32.77 4.42
N ASN A 409 -2.58 32.91 3.39
CA ASN A 409 -1.15 32.82 3.60
C ASN A 409 -0.65 33.89 4.56
N LYS A 410 -1.22 35.11 4.51
CA LYS A 410 -0.86 36.21 5.42
C LYS A 410 -1.47 36.06 6.81
N ALA A 411 -2.64 35.47 6.93
CA ALA A 411 -3.20 35.11 8.22
C ALA A 411 -2.40 34.02 8.92
N ALA A 412 -1.98 33.00 8.16
CA ALA A 412 -1.10 31.94 8.67
C ALA A 412 0.23 32.49 9.18
N GLU A 413 0.84 33.46 8.48
CA GLU A 413 2.04 34.15 8.95
C GLU A 413 1.79 34.88 10.28
N ARG A 414 0.69 35.63 10.40
CA ARG A 414 0.37 36.35 11.64
C ARG A 414 0.16 35.43 12.84
N CYS A 415 -0.62 34.37 12.64
CA CYS A 415 -0.90 33.39 13.68
C CYS A 415 0.32 32.56 14.02
N GLY A 416 0.99 31.97 13.00
CA GLY A 416 2.18 31.16 13.19
C GLY A 416 3.30 31.93 13.91
N ASN A 417 3.54 33.18 13.56
CA ASN A 417 4.53 34.02 14.24
C ASN A 417 4.15 34.33 15.69
N ALA A 418 2.86 34.50 15.99
CA ALA A 418 2.40 34.69 17.38
C ALA A 418 2.58 33.39 18.21
N ILE A 419 2.31 32.23 17.62
CA ILE A 419 2.58 30.93 18.25
C ILE A 419 4.07 30.76 18.52
N LEU A 420 4.92 30.99 17.52
CA LEU A 420 6.37 30.81 17.63
C LEU A 420 7.02 31.79 18.61
N ALA A 421 6.43 32.98 18.83
CA ALA A 421 6.85 33.92 19.89
C ALA A 421 6.55 33.34 21.28
N ALA A 422 5.49 32.56 21.46
CA ALA A 422 5.12 31.90 22.72
C ALA A 422 5.82 30.54 22.90
N ASN A 423 5.96 29.78 21.83
CA ASN A 423 6.61 28.44 21.80
C ASN A 423 7.35 28.26 20.49
N PRO A 424 8.66 28.54 20.44
CA PRO A 424 9.46 28.43 19.21
C PRO A 424 9.73 26.97 18.77
N ASN A 425 9.27 25.99 19.54
CA ASN A 425 9.55 24.59 19.30
C ASN A 425 8.53 23.90 18.38
N TRP A 426 7.31 24.41 18.30
CA TRP A 426 6.25 23.81 17.51
C TRP A 426 6.48 23.96 15.99
N LEU A 427 6.06 22.98 15.23
CA LEU A 427 5.85 23.12 13.80
C LEU A 427 4.57 23.93 13.55
N ILE A 428 4.59 24.77 12.54
CA ILE A 428 3.43 25.50 12.06
C ILE A 428 2.96 24.80 10.80
N ILE A 429 1.75 24.26 10.85
CA ILE A 429 1.14 23.51 9.77
C ILE A 429 0.13 24.42 9.10
N VAL A 430 0.26 24.58 7.79
CA VAL A 430 -0.55 25.52 6.99
C VAL A 430 -1.18 24.77 5.83
N GLU A 431 -2.49 24.65 5.88
CA GLU A 431 -3.25 24.04 4.79
C GLU A 431 -3.32 24.94 3.55
N GLY A 432 -3.66 24.35 2.42
CA GLY A 432 -3.98 25.09 1.21
C GLY A 432 -5.33 25.81 1.31
N VAL A 433 -5.85 26.24 0.15
CA VAL A 433 -7.20 26.79 -0.01
C VAL A 433 -8.01 25.90 -0.96
N GLU A 434 -9.34 26.08 -1.02
CA GLU A 434 -10.17 25.37 -1.99
C GLU A 434 -9.87 25.80 -3.43
N ARG A 435 -9.65 27.11 -3.65
CA ARG A 435 -9.54 27.68 -5.00
C ARG A 435 -8.32 28.58 -5.14
N TYR A 436 -7.54 28.36 -6.18
CA TYR A 436 -6.46 29.23 -6.62
C TYR A 436 -6.48 29.38 -8.16
N ASN A 437 -6.49 30.66 -8.67
CA ASN A 437 -6.52 30.95 -10.10
C ASN A 437 -7.60 30.17 -10.88
N ASN A 438 -8.83 30.13 -10.37
CA ASN A 438 -9.99 29.41 -10.93
C ASN A 438 -9.83 27.87 -10.99
N GLN A 439 -8.83 27.31 -10.36
CA GLN A 439 -8.70 25.88 -10.18
C GLN A 439 -9.18 25.51 -8.77
N THR A 440 -10.13 24.61 -8.70
CA THR A 440 -10.76 24.16 -7.47
C THR A 440 -10.32 22.74 -7.15
N THR A 441 -10.02 22.48 -5.88
CA THR A 441 -9.72 21.14 -5.36
C THR A 441 -10.58 20.86 -4.12
N TRP A 442 -10.12 19.98 -3.27
CA TRP A 442 -10.63 19.79 -1.91
C TRP A 442 -10.48 21.07 -1.09
N TRP A 443 -11.34 21.28 -0.12
CA TRP A 443 -11.11 22.29 0.92
C TRP A 443 -9.76 22.04 1.57
N GLY A 444 -8.95 23.07 1.75
CA GLY A 444 -7.58 22.90 2.24
C GLY A 444 -6.58 22.27 1.26
N GLY A 445 -7.01 21.79 0.07
CA GLY A 445 -6.18 20.94 -0.81
C GLY A 445 -5.33 21.69 -1.86
N ASN A 446 -5.55 22.97 -2.12
CA ASN A 446 -4.86 23.70 -3.18
C ASN A 446 -3.69 24.54 -2.65
N LEU A 447 -2.48 24.10 -2.89
CA LEU A 447 -1.24 24.75 -2.49
C LEU A 447 -0.51 25.44 -3.65
N LYS A 448 -1.11 25.57 -4.83
CA LYS A 448 -0.46 26.21 -6.01
C LYS A 448 0.05 27.62 -5.72
N GLY A 449 -0.60 28.35 -4.81
CA GLY A 449 -0.21 29.69 -4.41
C GLY A 449 1.16 29.76 -3.75
N VAL A 450 1.65 28.69 -3.18
CA VAL A 450 2.97 28.59 -2.52
C VAL A 450 4.12 28.90 -3.50
N ALA A 451 3.98 28.52 -4.77
CA ALA A 451 5.01 28.77 -5.77
C ALA A 451 5.31 30.28 -5.97
N VAL A 452 4.33 31.15 -5.69
CA VAL A 452 4.45 32.60 -5.90
C VAL A 452 4.48 33.36 -4.56
N ASN A 453 3.68 32.92 -3.60
CA ASN A 453 3.52 33.57 -2.30
C ASN A 453 3.70 32.54 -1.18
N PRO A 454 4.94 32.09 -0.89
CA PRO A 454 5.18 31.18 0.22
C PRO A 454 4.88 31.84 1.56
N VAL A 455 4.52 31.05 2.55
CA VAL A 455 4.39 31.50 3.95
C VAL A 455 5.77 31.76 4.52
N VAL A 456 5.95 32.89 5.21
CA VAL A 456 7.21 33.29 5.82
C VAL A 456 7.05 33.37 7.34
N LEU A 457 7.79 32.55 8.07
CA LEU A 457 7.79 32.49 9.52
C LEU A 457 9.02 33.19 10.10
N SER A 458 8.86 33.82 11.29
CA SER A 458 9.94 34.48 12.01
C SER A 458 10.99 33.52 12.60
N VAL A 459 10.60 32.28 12.88
CA VAL A 459 11.50 31.22 13.30
C VAL A 459 11.71 30.29 12.11
N PRO A 460 12.94 30.13 11.62
CA PRO A 460 13.22 29.27 10.48
C PRO A 460 12.99 27.78 10.81
N ASN A 461 12.78 26.99 9.78
CA ASN A 461 12.68 25.52 9.87
C ASN A 461 11.51 25.03 10.75
N LYS A 462 10.38 25.74 10.70
CA LYS A 462 9.16 25.39 11.45
C LYS A 462 7.92 25.23 10.58
N LEU A 463 8.00 25.47 9.27
CA LEU A 463 6.87 25.41 8.36
C LEU A 463 6.68 24.01 7.79
N VAL A 464 5.46 23.52 7.84
CA VAL A 464 4.95 22.33 7.12
C VAL A 464 3.70 22.77 6.37
N TYR A 465 3.59 22.46 5.09
CA TYR A 465 2.33 22.63 4.39
C TYR A 465 1.46 21.38 4.50
N SER A 466 0.15 21.60 4.57
CA SER A 466 -0.82 20.50 4.68
C SER A 466 -1.83 20.55 3.52
N MET A 467 -2.28 19.38 3.12
CA MET A 467 -3.32 19.22 2.11
C MET A 467 -4.30 18.13 2.53
N HIS A 468 -5.53 18.21 2.01
CA HIS A 468 -6.56 17.18 2.13
C HIS A 468 -6.84 16.60 0.76
N ASP A 469 -7.05 15.29 0.68
CA ASP A 469 -7.40 14.59 -0.55
C ASP A 469 -8.35 13.43 -0.26
N TYR A 470 -9.41 13.31 -1.08
CA TYR A 470 -10.46 12.32 -0.86
C TYR A 470 -10.88 11.64 -2.17
N PRO A 471 -11.43 10.41 -2.11
CA PRO A 471 -11.86 9.69 -3.29
C PRO A 471 -13.18 10.22 -3.86
N LYS A 472 -13.52 9.72 -5.03
CA LYS A 472 -14.76 10.06 -5.75
C LYS A 472 -16.03 9.85 -4.92
N SER A 473 -16.04 8.87 -4.01
CA SER A 473 -17.18 8.56 -3.15
C SER A 473 -17.49 9.64 -2.11
N VAL A 474 -16.46 10.38 -1.66
CA VAL A 474 -16.63 11.52 -0.74
C VAL A 474 -17.12 12.74 -1.51
N TYR A 475 -16.42 13.10 -2.59
CA TYR A 475 -16.87 14.15 -3.50
C TYR A 475 -16.21 14.00 -4.88
N ALA A 476 -17.01 13.98 -5.94
CA ALA A 476 -16.54 13.73 -7.30
C ALA A 476 -15.83 14.96 -7.90
N GLN A 477 -14.52 14.94 -7.94
CA GLN A 477 -13.71 15.89 -8.70
C GLN A 477 -13.65 15.51 -10.19
N THR A 478 -13.29 16.47 -11.04
CA THR A 478 -13.32 16.27 -12.50
C THR A 478 -12.35 15.21 -12.99
N TRP A 479 -11.19 15.08 -12.38
CA TRP A 479 -10.15 14.13 -12.76
C TRP A 479 -10.51 12.66 -12.51
N PHE A 480 -11.49 12.36 -11.67
CA PHE A 480 -12.01 10.99 -11.50
C PHE A 480 -12.78 10.47 -12.72
N ASN A 481 -13.10 11.35 -13.69
CA ASN A 481 -13.75 10.97 -14.93
C ASN A 481 -12.76 10.93 -16.11
N ASP A 482 -11.47 11.14 -15.87
CA ASP A 482 -10.43 11.02 -16.90
C ASP A 482 -10.34 9.56 -17.35
N PRO A 483 -10.25 9.27 -18.66
CA PRO A 483 -10.12 7.91 -19.17
C PRO A 483 -8.87 7.18 -18.68
N THR A 484 -7.84 7.90 -18.24
CA THR A 484 -6.58 7.34 -17.74
C THR A 484 -6.61 7.07 -16.23
N TYR A 485 -7.70 7.44 -15.52
CA TYR A 485 -7.85 7.17 -14.09
C TYR A 485 -7.65 5.67 -13.78
N PRO A 486 -6.86 5.28 -12.74
CA PRO A 486 -6.24 6.13 -11.72
C PRO A 486 -4.81 6.64 -12.06
N ASN A 487 -4.32 6.41 -13.27
CA ASN A 487 -2.93 6.72 -13.64
C ASN A 487 -2.68 8.21 -13.98
N ASN A 488 -3.69 9.05 -13.89
CA ASN A 488 -3.60 10.52 -14.01
C ASN A 488 -3.43 11.23 -12.67
N LEU A 489 -3.44 10.49 -11.56
CA LEU A 489 -3.47 11.09 -10.21
C LEU A 489 -2.13 11.72 -9.80
N ASP A 490 -1.02 11.19 -10.27
CA ASP A 490 0.31 11.76 -10.08
C ASP A 490 0.40 13.20 -10.60
N ASP A 491 -0.03 13.45 -11.84
CA ASP A 491 -0.10 14.78 -12.46
C ASP A 491 -1.01 15.72 -11.66
N VAL A 492 -2.16 15.23 -11.19
CA VAL A 492 -3.10 16.00 -10.34
C VAL A 492 -2.43 16.41 -9.05
N TRP A 493 -1.85 15.45 -8.31
CA TRP A 493 -1.20 15.72 -7.03
C TRP A 493 0.04 16.58 -7.19
N GLN A 494 0.90 16.27 -8.17
CA GLN A 494 2.08 17.09 -8.45
C GLN A 494 1.70 18.53 -8.76
N SER A 495 0.66 18.75 -9.56
CA SER A 495 0.18 20.08 -9.93
C SER A 495 -0.37 20.88 -8.75
N HIS A 496 -1.05 20.25 -7.79
CA HIS A 496 -1.73 20.96 -6.70
C HIS A 496 -0.86 21.16 -5.45
N TRP A 497 0.01 20.21 -5.12
CA TRP A 497 0.81 20.24 -3.90
C TRP A 497 2.14 19.48 -3.98
N GLY A 498 2.25 18.39 -4.75
CA GLY A 498 3.44 17.55 -4.79
C GLY A 498 4.73 18.28 -5.21
N PHE A 499 4.60 19.32 -6.05
CA PHE A 499 5.72 20.16 -6.47
C PHE A 499 6.49 20.80 -5.28
N ILE A 500 5.83 21.04 -4.16
CA ILE A 500 6.45 21.60 -2.95
C ILE A 500 7.49 20.62 -2.39
N PHE A 501 7.12 19.36 -2.31
CA PHE A 501 7.99 18.29 -1.83
C PHE A 501 9.11 17.99 -2.83
N LEU A 502 8.77 17.84 -4.10
CA LEU A 502 9.71 17.54 -5.18
C LEU A 502 10.77 18.64 -5.36
N ASN A 503 10.40 19.90 -5.23
CA ASN A 503 11.32 21.05 -5.28
C ASN A 503 12.05 21.29 -3.95
N GLN A 504 11.88 20.45 -2.94
CA GLN A 504 12.47 20.58 -1.60
C GLN A 504 12.16 21.92 -0.92
N THR A 505 10.99 22.50 -1.22
CA THR A 505 10.57 23.80 -0.67
C THR A 505 10.21 23.70 0.81
N ALA A 506 9.43 22.67 1.18
CA ALA A 506 9.02 22.38 2.56
C ALA A 506 8.51 20.94 2.67
N PRO A 507 8.44 20.38 3.89
CA PRO A 507 7.73 19.12 4.11
C PRO A 507 6.23 19.26 3.86
N LEU A 508 5.59 18.16 3.45
CA LEU A 508 4.15 18.03 3.30
C LEU A 508 3.56 17.10 4.35
N LEU A 509 2.38 17.47 4.82
CA LEU A 509 1.49 16.64 5.63
C LEU A 509 0.17 16.45 4.89
N LEU A 510 -0.17 15.22 4.50
CA LEU A 510 -1.54 14.89 4.09
C LEU A 510 -2.38 14.83 5.37
N GLY A 511 -2.98 15.99 5.76
CA GLY A 511 -3.65 16.19 7.05
C GLY A 511 -4.92 15.37 7.19
N GLU A 512 -5.64 15.21 6.08
CA GLU A 512 -6.81 14.34 6.00
C GLU A 512 -6.87 13.61 4.67
N PHE A 513 -7.11 12.33 4.74
CA PHE A 513 -7.50 11.46 3.63
C PHE A 513 -8.17 10.22 4.19
N GLY A 514 -9.14 9.70 3.49
CA GLY A 514 -9.86 8.52 3.96
C GLY A 514 -10.98 8.10 3.01
N THR A 515 -11.49 6.90 3.21
CA THR A 515 -12.53 6.31 2.37
C THR A 515 -13.30 5.25 3.13
N ASN A 516 -14.54 4.99 2.73
CA ASN A 516 -15.26 3.78 3.15
C ASN A 516 -14.64 2.49 2.60
N TYR A 517 -13.76 2.58 1.58
CA TYR A 517 -13.02 1.49 0.98
C TYR A 517 -13.89 0.38 0.35
N VAL A 518 -15.10 0.74 -0.11
CA VAL A 518 -16.11 -0.22 -0.63
C VAL A 518 -16.06 -0.32 -2.14
N THR A 519 -15.73 0.77 -2.86
CA THR A 519 -15.70 0.80 -4.31
C THR A 519 -14.31 0.53 -4.87
N THR A 520 -14.23 -0.08 -6.06
CA THR A 520 -12.95 -0.27 -6.76
C THR A 520 -12.25 1.07 -7.02
N SER A 521 -13.00 2.14 -7.33
CA SER A 521 -12.44 3.48 -7.52
C SER A 521 -11.75 4.00 -6.25
N ASP A 522 -12.35 3.79 -5.08
CA ASP A 522 -11.76 4.22 -3.81
C ASP A 522 -10.51 3.43 -3.46
N GLN A 523 -10.52 2.13 -3.75
CA GLN A 523 -9.36 1.26 -3.55
C GLN A 523 -8.20 1.70 -4.44
N GLN A 524 -8.45 1.91 -5.73
CA GLN A 524 -7.45 2.39 -6.68
C GLN A 524 -6.88 3.77 -6.29
N TRP A 525 -7.75 4.68 -5.82
CA TRP A 525 -7.31 6.00 -5.36
C TRP A 525 -6.39 5.86 -4.13
N LEU A 526 -6.79 5.05 -3.13
CA LEU A 526 -5.99 4.90 -1.91
C LEU A 526 -4.65 4.22 -2.19
N ASP A 527 -4.63 3.16 -3.01
CA ASP A 527 -3.40 2.46 -3.40
C ASP A 527 -2.42 3.43 -4.11
N LYS A 528 -2.91 4.21 -5.09
CA LYS A 528 -2.09 5.19 -5.79
C LYS A 528 -1.62 6.33 -4.89
N LEU A 529 -2.49 6.81 -3.97
CA LEU A 529 -2.12 7.87 -3.05
C LEU A 529 -1.04 7.41 -2.06
N THR A 530 -1.15 6.20 -1.53
CA THR A 530 -0.12 5.64 -0.64
C THR A 530 1.20 5.43 -1.37
N ASP A 531 1.19 4.93 -2.60
CA ASP A 531 2.40 4.81 -3.43
C ASP A 531 3.07 6.18 -3.64
N TYR A 532 2.28 7.20 -4.02
CA TYR A 532 2.77 8.55 -4.27
C TYR A 532 3.40 9.20 -3.02
N ILE A 533 2.70 9.17 -1.87
CA ILE A 533 3.25 9.74 -0.64
C ILE A 533 4.41 8.93 -0.06
N ASP A 534 4.57 7.67 -0.47
CA ASP A 534 5.70 6.80 -0.12
C ASP A 534 6.91 7.00 -1.04
N GLY A 535 6.77 7.84 -2.08
CA GLY A 535 7.87 8.28 -2.92
C GLY A 535 7.90 7.74 -4.34
N ASP A 536 6.85 7.06 -4.82
CA ASP A 536 6.66 6.71 -6.22
C ASP A 536 5.88 7.86 -6.91
N PHE A 537 6.61 8.92 -7.27
CA PHE A 537 6.00 10.19 -7.69
C PHE A 537 5.49 10.19 -9.14
N ASN A 538 5.82 9.18 -9.92
CA ASN A 538 5.36 8.97 -11.29
C ASN A 538 4.47 7.73 -11.43
N LEU A 539 4.17 7.05 -10.32
CA LEU A 539 3.33 5.86 -10.20
C LEU A 539 3.75 4.69 -11.12
N ASP A 540 5.05 4.55 -11.38
CA ASP A 540 5.61 3.48 -12.20
C ASP A 540 6.03 2.23 -11.41
N GLY A 541 5.86 2.26 -10.09
CA GLY A 541 6.19 1.18 -9.15
C GLY A 541 7.61 1.28 -8.58
N THR A 542 8.33 2.37 -8.85
CA THR A 542 9.66 2.63 -8.28
C THR A 542 9.64 3.88 -7.41
N ARG A 543 10.44 3.89 -6.34
CA ARG A 543 10.53 5.05 -5.44
C ARG A 543 11.69 5.94 -5.85
N GLU A 544 11.42 7.26 -5.98
CA GLU A 544 12.43 8.27 -6.34
C GLU A 544 13.07 8.93 -5.12
N LEU A 545 12.82 8.45 -3.90
CA LEU A 545 13.42 9.00 -2.69
C LEU A 545 14.93 8.70 -2.60
N GLY A 546 15.72 9.72 -2.26
CA GLY A 546 17.13 9.56 -1.98
C GLY A 546 17.41 8.77 -0.69
N SER A 547 18.64 8.29 -0.54
CA SER A 547 19.05 7.58 0.68
C SER A 547 18.84 8.43 1.93
N GLY A 548 18.13 7.87 2.91
CA GLY A 548 17.81 8.54 4.18
C GLY A 548 16.64 9.54 4.12
N GLN A 549 16.02 9.73 2.96
CA GLN A 549 14.78 10.50 2.84
C GLN A 549 13.58 9.65 3.21
N MET A 550 12.60 10.30 3.85
CA MET A 550 11.29 9.73 4.14
C MET A 550 10.25 10.26 3.14
N GLY A 551 9.21 9.48 2.88
CA GLY A 551 8.04 9.93 2.15
C GLY A 551 7.27 11.03 2.88
N MET A 552 6.21 11.53 2.27
CA MET A 552 5.37 12.58 2.86
C MET A 552 4.70 12.09 4.13
N SER A 553 4.55 12.98 5.09
CA SER A 553 3.83 12.73 6.35
C SER A 553 2.31 12.71 6.12
N TRP A 554 1.56 12.01 6.99
CA TRP A 554 0.12 11.88 6.82
C TRP A 554 -0.63 11.59 8.13
N THR A 555 -1.93 11.94 8.18
CA THR A 555 -2.88 11.57 9.23
C THR A 555 -4.22 11.12 8.60
N TYR A 556 -4.59 9.85 8.80
CA TYR A 556 -5.79 9.25 8.20
C TYR A 556 -7.09 9.80 8.82
N TRP A 557 -8.06 10.17 8.01
CA TRP A 557 -9.41 10.53 8.44
C TRP A 557 -10.36 9.32 8.30
N SER A 558 -10.79 8.66 9.39
CA SER A 558 -10.47 8.94 10.79
C SER A 558 -10.45 7.64 11.59
N LEU A 559 -10.08 7.73 12.88
CA LEU A 559 -10.21 6.63 13.83
C LEU A 559 -11.70 6.29 14.08
N ASN A 560 -12.52 7.33 14.09
CA ASN A 560 -13.93 7.34 14.47
C ASN A 560 -14.83 6.57 13.50
N PRO A 561 -15.61 5.58 13.95
CA PRO A 561 -16.59 4.89 13.10
C PRO A 561 -17.74 5.79 12.63
N ASN A 562 -18.04 6.84 13.36
CA ASN A 562 -19.15 7.76 13.07
C ASN A 562 -18.76 8.94 12.15
N SER A 563 -17.69 8.81 11.35
CA SER A 563 -17.46 9.65 10.18
C SER A 563 -18.40 9.20 9.06
N GLY A 564 -19.32 10.07 8.65
CA GLY A 564 -20.46 9.70 7.79
C GLY A 564 -20.07 9.38 6.35
N ASP A 565 -18.97 9.89 5.86
CA ASP A 565 -18.51 9.80 4.48
C ASP A 565 -17.37 8.80 4.28
N THR A 566 -16.44 8.71 5.23
CA THR A 566 -15.29 7.81 5.15
C THR A 566 -15.40 6.58 6.04
N GLY A 567 -16.23 6.64 7.09
CA GLY A 567 -16.22 5.65 8.17
C GLY A 567 -14.88 5.63 8.91
N GLY A 568 -14.74 4.79 9.93
CA GLY A 568 -13.56 4.72 10.78
C GLY A 568 -12.55 3.63 10.41
N ILE A 569 -11.36 3.76 11.02
CA ILE A 569 -10.44 2.64 11.22
C ILE A 569 -11.06 1.67 12.25
N LEU A 570 -11.78 2.20 13.25
CA LEU A 570 -12.57 1.37 14.16
C LEU A 570 -14.00 1.18 13.66
N GLY A 571 -14.61 0.07 14.03
CA GLY A 571 -16.04 -0.19 13.82
C GLY A 571 -16.92 0.47 14.87
N ASP A 572 -18.25 0.36 14.71
CA ASP A 572 -19.26 1.02 15.55
C ASP A 572 -19.18 0.64 17.03
N ASP A 573 -18.54 -0.48 17.35
CA ASP A 573 -18.24 -0.92 18.72
C ASP A 573 -17.02 -0.22 19.34
N TRP A 574 -16.38 0.67 18.60
CA TRP A 574 -15.14 1.39 18.98
C TRP A 574 -13.95 0.46 19.33
N THR A 575 -14.01 -0.80 18.92
CA THR A 575 -13.01 -1.82 19.25
C THR A 575 -12.54 -2.60 18.04
N THR A 576 -13.48 -3.06 17.21
CA THR A 576 -13.18 -3.86 16.02
C THR A 576 -12.46 -3.01 14.97
N VAL A 577 -11.34 -3.52 14.45
CA VAL A 577 -10.53 -2.83 13.45
C VAL A 577 -11.01 -3.18 12.05
N ASN A 578 -11.15 -2.19 11.19
CA ASN A 578 -11.35 -2.39 9.75
C ASN A 578 -10.02 -2.86 9.12
N THR A 579 -9.88 -4.18 9.03
CA THR A 579 -8.64 -4.82 8.57
C THR A 579 -8.29 -4.49 7.12
N SER A 580 -9.29 -4.27 6.27
CA SER A 580 -9.07 -3.92 4.86
C SER A 580 -8.44 -2.53 4.72
N LYS A 581 -8.97 -1.54 5.45
CA LYS A 581 -8.39 -0.18 5.48
C LYS A 581 -6.97 -0.19 6.07
N MET A 582 -6.79 -0.91 7.20
CA MET A 582 -5.45 -1.02 7.79
C MET A 582 -4.45 -1.69 6.88
N ALA A 583 -4.84 -2.75 6.15
CA ALA A 583 -3.95 -3.41 5.19
C ALA A 583 -3.49 -2.47 4.07
N ALA A 584 -4.39 -1.60 3.59
CA ALA A 584 -4.08 -0.65 2.52
C ALA A 584 -3.05 0.42 2.92
N ILE A 585 -3.01 0.82 4.21
CA ILE A 585 -2.06 1.85 4.71
C ILE A 585 -0.89 1.27 5.50
N GLN A 586 -0.85 -0.05 5.72
CA GLN A 586 0.13 -0.71 6.59
C GLN A 586 1.59 -0.46 6.16
N ALA A 587 1.85 -0.47 4.85
CA ALA A 587 3.19 -0.27 4.29
C ALA A 587 3.71 1.16 4.48
N SER A 588 2.80 2.13 4.62
CA SER A 588 3.12 3.55 4.77
C SER A 588 3.32 3.99 6.23
N LEU A 589 3.13 3.09 7.20
CA LEU A 589 3.36 3.38 8.62
C LEU A 589 4.85 3.62 8.91
N ALA A 590 5.12 4.52 9.83
CA ALA A 590 6.47 4.88 10.25
C ALA A 590 6.69 4.63 11.76
N PRO A 591 7.94 4.42 12.21
CA PRO A 591 8.24 4.21 13.63
C PRO A 591 7.79 5.37 14.52
N LEU A 592 7.66 5.11 15.83
CA LEU A 592 7.36 6.15 16.83
C LEU A 592 8.40 7.29 16.77
N ILE A 593 7.93 8.53 16.75
CA ILE A 593 8.77 9.72 16.68
C ILE A 593 9.40 10.00 18.05
N GLY A 594 10.71 10.25 18.08
CA GLY A 594 11.47 10.48 19.30
C GLY A 594 11.77 9.19 20.08
N SER A 595 11.29 8.03 19.64
CA SER A 595 12.13 6.88 19.78
C SER A 595 13.39 7.19 18.97
N SER A 596 14.54 7.40 19.61
CA SER A 596 15.75 6.95 18.96
C SER A 596 15.34 5.60 18.37
N ALA A 597 15.63 5.34 17.10
CA ALA A 597 15.69 3.94 16.70
C ALA A 597 16.57 3.33 17.78
N ALA A 598 15.96 2.65 18.73
CA ALA A 598 16.69 2.01 19.80
C ALA A 598 17.73 1.21 19.05
N PRO A 599 19.03 1.32 19.34
CA PRO A 599 20.03 0.73 18.50
C PRO A 599 19.53 -0.66 18.16
N THR A 600 19.14 -0.86 16.89
CA THR A 600 18.59 -2.14 16.46
C THR A 600 19.74 -3.11 16.56
N GLN A 601 19.72 -3.96 17.54
CA GLN A 601 20.62 -5.09 17.56
C GLN A 601 20.12 -6.08 16.50
N THR A 602 21.03 -6.79 15.88
CA THR A 602 20.69 -7.78 14.86
C THR A 602 20.74 -9.16 15.46
N MET A 603 19.59 -9.83 15.53
CA MET A 603 19.52 -11.27 15.83
C MET A 603 19.76 -12.03 14.54
N THR A 604 20.73 -12.92 14.51
CA THR A 604 21.13 -13.66 13.31
C THR A 604 20.78 -15.13 13.46
N PHE A 605 19.99 -15.66 12.53
CA PHE A 605 19.60 -17.07 12.48
C PHE A 605 20.51 -17.80 11.49
N PRO A 606 21.35 -18.75 11.93
CA PRO A 606 22.14 -19.60 11.03
C PRO A 606 21.23 -20.49 10.19
N VAL A 607 21.54 -20.57 8.90
CA VAL A 607 20.87 -21.47 7.96
C VAL A 607 21.93 -22.29 7.24
N ASN A 608 21.91 -23.61 7.44
CA ASN A 608 22.97 -24.50 7.06
C ASN A 608 22.49 -25.64 6.16
N LEU A 609 23.29 -25.99 5.17
CA LEU A 609 23.17 -27.21 4.38
C LEU A 609 24.06 -28.29 4.96
N SER A 610 23.59 -29.54 4.98
CA SER A 610 24.37 -30.70 5.47
C SER A 610 25.56 -31.04 4.58
N ALA A 611 25.56 -30.61 3.33
CA ALA A 611 26.65 -30.75 2.37
C ALA A 611 26.50 -29.67 1.26
N ALA A 612 27.58 -29.42 0.56
CA ALA A 612 27.58 -28.55 -0.62
C ALA A 612 26.65 -29.10 -1.71
N ALA A 613 25.77 -28.26 -2.23
CA ALA A 613 24.88 -28.63 -3.32
C ALA A 613 25.63 -28.58 -4.67
N SER A 614 25.24 -29.44 -5.61
CA SER A 614 25.75 -29.46 -6.97
C SER A 614 25.17 -28.36 -7.88
N GLY A 615 24.13 -27.70 -7.43
CA GLY A 615 23.45 -26.59 -8.08
C GLY A 615 23.06 -25.53 -7.06
N PRO A 616 22.53 -24.37 -7.49
CA PRO A 616 22.04 -23.34 -6.57
C PRO A 616 20.87 -23.86 -5.75
N VAL A 617 20.84 -23.50 -4.44
CA VAL A 617 19.74 -23.80 -3.54
C VAL A 617 19.04 -22.50 -3.19
N THR A 618 17.72 -22.45 -3.35
CA THR A 618 16.91 -21.29 -2.94
C THR A 618 15.89 -21.72 -1.89
N VAL A 619 15.62 -20.84 -0.92
CA VAL A 619 14.60 -21.04 0.10
C VAL A 619 13.96 -19.70 0.47
N SER A 620 12.63 -19.65 0.47
CA SER A 620 11.91 -18.51 0.99
C SER A 620 11.79 -18.58 2.52
N TRP A 621 11.71 -17.42 3.18
CA TRP A 621 11.57 -17.36 4.63
C TRP A 621 10.69 -16.18 5.05
N THR A 622 10.07 -16.29 6.22
CA THR A 622 9.25 -15.22 6.82
C THR A 622 9.31 -15.30 8.33
N THR A 623 9.05 -14.17 9.00
CA THR A 623 8.91 -14.10 10.46
C THR A 623 7.43 -14.21 10.85
N SER A 624 7.13 -14.74 12.04
CA SER A 624 5.79 -14.81 12.61
C SER A 624 5.82 -14.50 14.11
N ASN A 625 4.76 -13.81 14.58
CA ASN A 625 4.61 -13.46 15.99
C ASN A 625 4.47 -14.69 16.88
N GLY A 626 5.05 -14.59 18.08
CA GLY A 626 4.80 -15.41 19.23
C GLY A 626 4.41 -14.52 20.41
N SER A 627 5.13 -14.60 21.52
CA SER A 627 5.03 -13.61 22.60
C SER A 627 5.74 -12.30 22.25
N ALA A 628 6.64 -12.30 21.27
CA ALA A 628 7.20 -11.11 20.65
C ALA A 628 6.31 -10.68 19.47
N ILE A 629 5.98 -9.40 19.41
CA ILE A 629 5.08 -8.79 18.41
C ILE A 629 5.90 -7.97 17.42
N ALA A 630 5.64 -8.17 16.13
CA ALA A 630 6.25 -7.40 15.03
C ALA A 630 5.94 -5.90 15.18
N GLY A 631 6.93 -5.05 14.84
CA GLY A 631 6.85 -3.60 15.02
C GLY A 631 7.11 -3.14 16.45
N THR A 632 6.95 -4.01 17.43
CA THR A 632 7.19 -3.72 18.86
C THR A 632 8.48 -4.37 19.35
N ASN A 633 8.60 -5.68 19.25
CA ASN A 633 9.72 -6.42 19.82
C ASN A 633 10.77 -6.81 18.79
N TYR A 634 10.37 -6.96 17.52
CA TYR A 634 11.25 -7.21 16.39
C TYR A 634 10.65 -6.56 15.13
N LEU A 635 11.44 -6.35 14.09
CA LEU A 635 10.92 -5.90 12.80
C LEU A 635 10.56 -7.13 11.96
N ALA A 636 9.29 -7.19 11.50
CA ALA A 636 8.85 -8.25 10.59
C ALA A 636 9.69 -8.23 9.33
N ALA A 637 10.08 -9.39 8.85
CA ALA A 637 10.87 -9.53 7.64
C ALA A 637 10.55 -10.84 6.91
N SER A 638 10.73 -10.82 5.61
CA SER A 638 10.64 -11.98 4.73
C SER A 638 11.67 -11.84 3.60
N GLY A 639 11.97 -12.93 2.93
CA GLY A 639 12.92 -12.89 1.82
C GLY A 639 13.22 -14.25 1.24
N THR A 640 14.22 -14.30 0.37
CA THR A 640 14.74 -15.54 -0.21
C THR A 640 16.24 -15.62 0.03
N LEU A 641 16.71 -16.75 0.56
CA LEU A 641 18.13 -17.08 0.59
C LEU A 641 18.49 -17.87 -0.65
N THR A 642 19.64 -17.56 -1.25
CA THR A 642 20.22 -18.32 -2.35
C THR A 642 21.61 -18.75 -1.98
N PHE A 643 21.86 -20.06 -1.88
CA PHE A 643 23.18 -20.62 -1.73
C PHE A 643 23.75 -20.87 -3.14
N ALA A 644 24.91 -20.34 -3.41
CA ALA A 644 25.67 -20.66 -4.62
C ALA A 644 26.20 -22.10 -4.56
N VAL A 645 26.62 -22.62 -5.71
CA VAL A 645 27.29 -23.94 -5.75
C VAL A 645 28.52 -23.93 -4.84
N GLY A 646 28.57 -24.90 -3.92
CA GLY A 646 29.64 -25.02 -2.93
C GLY A 646 29.40 -24.29 -1.61
N GLU A 647 28.43 -23.39 -1.51
CA GLU A 647 28.05 -22.75 -0.24
C GLU A 647 27.26 -23.72 0.66
N ILE A 648 27.56 -23.69 1.95
CA ILE A 648 26.90 -24.55 2.95
C ILE A 648 26.28 -23.75 4.13
N ALA A 649 26.55 -22.46 4.24
CA ALA A 649 26.08 -21.65 5.37
C ALA A 649 25.67 -20.26 4.90
N LYS A 650 24.55 -19.78 5.42
CA LYS A 650 24.02 -18.42 5.33
C LYS A 650 23.36 -18.03 6.64
N SER A 651 22.90 -16.80 6.73
CA SER A 651 22.18 -16.33 7.91
C SER A 651 21.02 -15.41 7.52
N ILE A 652 20.00 -15.37 8.36
CA ILE A 652 18.87 -14.46 8.28
C ILE A 652 19.02 -13.42 9.40
N PRO A 653 19.28 -12.15 9.07
CA PRO A 653 19.34 -11.08 10.06
C PRO A 653 17.95 -10.54 10.33
N ILE A 654 17.55 -10.44 11.61
CA ILE A 654 16.33 -9.82 12.08
C ILE A 654 16.67 -8.67 13.00
N ALA A 655 16.15 -7.49 12.71
CA ALA A 655 16.37 -6.30 13.53
C ALA A 655 15.50 -6.34 14.81
N ILE A 656 16.12 -6.16 15.94
CA ILE A 656 15.51 -6.18 17.28
C ILE A 656 15.63 -4.79 17.89
N PRO A 657 14.53 -4.01 17.96
CA PRO A 657 14.52 -2.72 18.63
C PRO A 657 14.79 -2.87 20.12
N SER A 658 15.66 -2.01 20.69
CA SER A 658 15.93 -1.98 22.13
C SER A 658 14.76 -1.31 22.85
N GLN A 659 13.66 -2.04 23.08
CA GLN A 659 12.50 -1.52 23.81
C GLN A 659 12.38 -2.18 25.19
N THR A 660 11.71 -1.48 26.11
CA THR A 660 11.42 -2.00 27.46
C THR A 660 10.17 -2.89 27.45
N TYR A 661 10.29 -4.14 27.86
CA TYR A 661 9.19 -5.08 28.11
C TYR A 661 9.57 -6.04 29.23
N ALA A 662 8.58 -6.61 29.88
CA ALA A 662 8.79 -7.56 30.97
C ALA A 662 9.02 -8.99 30.45
N GLY A 663 10.07 -9.66 30.92
CA GLY A 663 10.37 -11.07 30.63
C GLY A 663 10.80 -11.38 29.19
N PRO A 664 11.22 -12.63 28.93
CA PRO A 664 11.65 -13.04 27.60
C PRO A 664 10.48 -13.05 26.61
N LYS A 665 10.75 -12.61 25.36
CA LYS A 665 9.81 -12.61 24.25
C LYS A 665 10.31 -13.51 23.13
N GLN A 666 9.41 -14.19 22.45
CA GLN A 666 9.74 -15.14 21.39
C GLN A 666 8.94 -14.85 20.12
N PHE A 667 9.58 -15.01 18.98
CA PHE A 667 8.99 -15.05 17.65
C PHE A 667 9.59 -16.21 16.85
N THR A 668 9.05 -16.53 15.69
CA THR A 668 9.57 -17.60 14.84
C THR A 668 10.03 -17.09 13.51
N VAL A 669 11.06 -17.75 12.95
CA VAL A 669 11.46 -17.64 11.54
C VAL A 669 11.15 -18.96 10.87
N GLN A 670 10.36 -18.94 9.81
CA GLN A 670 9.93 -20.13 9.09
C GLN A 670 10.51 -20.14 7.68
N LEU A 671 11.15 -21.24 7.31
CA LEU A 671 11.56 -21.55 5.95
C LEU A 671 10.41 -22.23 5.19
N ALA A 672 10.21 -21.85 3.93
CA ALA A 672 9.22 -22.46 3.04
C ALA A 672 9.79 -22.57 1.63
N THR A 673 9.22 -23.45 0.81
CA THR A 673 9.52 -23.57 -0.62
C THR A 673 11.02 -23.63 -0.94
N ALA A 674 11.69 -24.70 -0.51
CA ALA A 674 13.08 -24.93 -0.88
C ALA A 674 13.20 -25.57 -2.25
N SER A 675 14.13 -25.10 -3.08
CA SER A 675 14.56 -25.74 -4.32
C SER A 675 16.03 -26.13 -4.21
N GLY A 676 16.39 -27.33 -4.59
CA GLY A 676 17.77 -27.84 -4.52
C GLY A 676 18.20 -28.38 -3.14
N ALA A 677 17.33 -28.36 -2.13
CA ALA A 677 17.56 -28.93 -0.81
C ALA A 677 16.27 -29.49 -0.20
N VAL A 678 16.41 -30.37 0.81
CA VAL A 678 15.30 -30.89 1.62
C VAL A 678 15.21 -30.09 2.91
N LEU A 679 14.04 -29.55 3.26
CA LEU A 679 13.81 -28.91 4.54
C LEU A 679 13.79 -29.95 5.67
N ALA A 680 14.88 -30.05 6.45
CA ALA A 680 15.00 -30.96 7.56
C ALA A 680 14.63 -30.30 8.91
N ASN A 681 14.87 -28.99 9.05
CA ASN A 681 14.34 -28.14 10.10
C ASN A 681 13.92 -26.81 9.48
N ALA A 682 12.61 -26.59 9.41
CA ALA A 682 12.03 -25.45 8.70
C ALA A 682 11.69 -24.28 9.61
N THR A 683 11.77 -24.44 10.94
CA THR A 683 11.34 -23.39 11.88
C THR A 683 12.40 -23.20 12.97
N ALA A 684 12.71 -21.96 13.26
CA ALA A 684 13.59 -21.56 14.36
C ALA A 684 12.92 -20.51 15.24
N THR A 685 13.22 -20.55 16.53
CA THR A 685 12.72 -19.61 17.52
C THR A 685 13.78 -18.54 17.79
N GLY A 686 13.38 -17.28 17.65
CA GLY A 686 14.13 -16.12 18.12
C GLY A 686 13.71 -15.79 19.56
N THR A 687 14.64 -15.82 20.49
CA THR A 687 14.38 -15.44 21.89
C THR A 687 15.07 -14.13 22.20
N ILE A 688 14.26 -13.11 22.51
CA ILE A 688 14.72 -11.80 22.95
C ILE A 688 14.65 -11.80 24.48
N GLN A 689 15.79 -11.69 25.12
CA GLN A 689 15.92 -11.68 26.57
C GLN A 689 16.35 -10.31 27.05
N ARG A 690 15.93 -9.92 28.27
CA ARG A 690 16.42 -8.69 28.93
C ARG A 690 17.36 -9.06 30.07
N CYS A 691 18.32 -8.17 30.21
CA CYS A 691 19.16 -8.11 31.37
C CYS A 691 18.99 -6.73 32.04
N PRO A 692 18.04 -6.58 32.97
CA PRO A 692 17.76 -5.27 33.57
C PRO A 692 18.97 -4.63 34.27
N ALA A 693 19.87 -5.44 34.77
CA ALA A 693 21.06 -5.01 35.49
C ALA A 693 22.23 -4.59 34.58
N ASP A 694 22.19 -4.90 33.26
CA ASP A 694 23.16 -4.43 32.26
C ASP A 694 22.79 -3.01 31.81
N GLY A 695 23.27 -2.03 32.54
CA GLY A 695 22.93 -0.62 32.35
C GLY A 695 23.63 0.04 31.16
N ASN A 696 24.75 -0.48 30.73
CA ASN A 696 25.52 0.02 29.59
C ASN A 696 25.25 -0.77 28.28
N SER A 697 24.47 -1.85 28.36
CA SER A 697 24.07 -2.70 27.24
C SER A 697 25.25 -3.42 26.54
N ASP A 698 26.30 -3.76 27.28
CA ASP A 698 27.45 -4.49 26.77
C ASP A 698 27.30 -6.03 26.86
N GLY A 699 26.20 -6.52 27.45
CA GLY A 699 25.86 -7.94 27.61
C GLY A 699 26.44 -8.57 28.86
N ILE A 700 27.11 -7.81 29.73
CA ILE A 700 27.76 -8.29 30.95
C ILE A 700 27.43 -7.35 32.09
N VAL A 701 26.83 -7.85 33.18
CA VAL A 701 26.67 -7.07 34.40
C VAL A 701 27.96 -7.09 35.20
N ASN A 702 28.61 -5.93 35.33
CA ASN A 702 29.93 -5.79 35.93
C ASN A 702 30.09 -4.46 36.69
N GLY A 703 31.33 -4.08 37.00
CA GLY A 703 31.64 -2.85 37.71
C GLY A 703 31.22 -1.56 37.01
N ASN A 704 31.09 -1.58 35.65
CA ASN A 704 30.61 -0.43 34.88
C ASN A 704 29.13 -0.19 35.17
N ASP A 705 28.34 -1.27 35.22
CA ASP A 705 26.90 -1.20 35.50
C ASP A 705 26.62 -0.81 36.95
N LEU A 706 27.42 -1.34 37.86
CA LEU A 706 27.37 -0.91 39.26
C LEU A 706 27.70 0.57 39.41
N SER A 707 28.63 1.11 38.61
CA SER A 707 28.95 2.54 38.60
C SER A 707 27.76 3.37 38.13
N LEU A 708 27.06 2.95 37.05
CA LEU A 708 25.84 3.59 36.55
C LEU A 708 24.70 3.51 37.58
N PHE A 709 24.52 2.33 38.21
CA PHE A 709 23.58 2.11 39.30
C PHE A 709 23.84 3.09 40.44
N MET A 710 25.08 3.18 40.92
CA MET A 710 25.47 4.06 42.02
C MET A 710 25.30 5.53 41.68
N SER A 711 25.44 5.92 40.44
CA SER A 711 25.18 7.29 40.01
C SER A 711 23.70 7.69 40.07
N SER A 712 22.80 6.72 40.10
CA SER A 712 21.36 6.89 40.16
C SER A 712 20.79 6.73 41.59
N TRP A 713 21.66 6.48 42.60
CA TRP A 713 21.24 6.16 43.95
C TRP A 713 20.38 7.25 44.60
N GLY A 714 19.23 6.86 45.13
CA GLY A 714 18.30 7.77 45.79
C GLY A 714 17.35 8.52 44.87
N ALA A 715 17.40 8.24 43.52
CA ALA A 715 16.55 8.86 42.56
C ALA A 715 15.77 7.80 41.74
N PRO A 716 14.62 8.14 41.13
CA PRO A 716 13.99 7.26 40.17
C PRO A 716 14.92 7.04 38.97
N SER A 717 15.16 5.79 38.58
CA SER A 717 16.02 5.46 37.44
C SER A 717 15.63 4.14 36.79
N VAL A 718 16.31 3.79 35.72
CA VAL A 718 16.18 2.47 35.07
C VAL A 718 16.60 1.30 35.94
N PHE A 719 17.29 1.58 37.03
CA PHE A 719 17.72 0.62 38.02
C PHE A 719 16.76 0.48 39.22
N ASP A 720 15.63 1.17 39.24
CA ASP A 720 14.52 0.93 40.16
C ASP A 720 13.77 -0.34 39.71
N PHE A 721 14.30 -1.50 40.07
CA PHE A 721 13.81 -2.81 39.60
C PHE A 721 12.50 -3.23 40.25
N ASN A 722 12.23 -2.71 41.46
CA ASN A 722 11.02 -3.01 42.21
C ASN A 722 9.90 -1.96 41.97
N ASN A 723 10.19 -0.89 41.23
CA ASN A 723 9.29 0.21 40.92
C ASN A 723 8.73 0.93 42.17
N ASP A 724 9.54 1.06 43.23
CA ASP A 724 9.16 1.79 44.44
C ASP A 724 9.40 3.30 44.34
N GLY A 725 9.93 3.77 43.21
CA GLY A 725 10.22 5.16 42.92
C GLY A 725 11.63 5.60 43.27
N THR A 726 12.50 4.72 43.75
CA THR A 726 13.87 5.06 44.14
C THR A 726 14.85 3.93 43.89
N THR A 727 15.97 4.21 43.25
CA THR A 727 17.10 3.25 43.18
C THR A 727 17.82 3.16 44.49
N ASN A 728 17.77 2.01 45.14
CA ASN A 728 18.27 1.82 46.52
C ASN A 728 18.86 0.42 46.73
N GLY A 729 19.06 0.04 48.03
CA GLY A 729 19.66 -1.25 48.41
C GLY A 729 18.84 -2.48 48.00
N SER A 730 17.53 -2.34 47.85
CA SER A 730 16.68 -3.45 47.38
C SER A 730 16.99 -3.77 45.90
N ASP A 731 17.19 -2.73 45.07
CA ASP A 731 17.54 -2.88 43.67
C ASP A 731 18.96 -3.37 43.44
N LEU A 732 19.89 -2.98 44.36
CA LEU A 732 21.27 -3.48 44.32
C LEU A 732 21.30 -5.02 44.43
N THR A 733 20.37 -5.59 45.14
CA THR A 733 20.27 -7.05 45.25
C THR A 733 20.01 -7.70 43.90
N THR A 734 19.14 -7.12 43.09
CA THR A 734 18.84 -7.58 41.70
C THR A 734 20.06 -7.43 40.82
N LEU A 735 20.77 -6.28 40.86
CA LEU A 735 21.99 -6.08 40.09
C LEU A 735 23.05 -7.11 40.42
N LEU A 736 23.25 -7.42 41.70
CA LEU A 736 24.23 -8.41 42.14
C LEU A 736 23.84 -9.87 41.81
N GLN A 737 22.52 -10.16 41.70
CA GLN A 737 22.03 -11.47 41.26
C GLN A 737 22.29 -11.71 39.77
N ASP A 738 22.25 -10.67 38.97
CA ASP A 738 22.50 -10.72 37.52
C ASP A 738 23.99 -10.56 37.18
N TRP A 739 24.90 -10.52 38.18
CA TRP A 739 26.34 -10.27 37.97
C TRP A 739 26.99 -11.33 37.09
N GLY A 740 27.65 -10.89 36.02
CA GLY A 740 28.29 -11.73 35.01
C GLY A 740 27.58 -11.63 33.65
N ASN A 741 27.65 -12.69 32.87
CA ASN A 741 26.96 -12.73 31.60
C ASN A 741 25.45 -12.75 31.78
N CYS A 742 24.76 -11.90 31.11
CA CYS A 742 23.29 -11.92 31.04
C CYS A 742 22.82 -13.24 30.41
N GLN A 743 22.24 -14.15 31.20
CA GLN A 743 21.77 -15.46 30.75
C GLN A 743 20.29 -15.45 30.31
#